data_45d83b8e379cd72ee359402027284327
#
_entry.id   45d83b8e379cd72ee359402027284327
#
_cell.length_a   1.000
_cell.length_b   1.000
_cell.length_c   1.000
_cell.angle_alpha   90.00
_cell.angle_beta   90.00
_cell.angle_gamma   90.00
#
_symmetry.space_group_name_H-M   'P 1'
#
loop_
_entity.id
_entity.type
_entity.pdbx_description
1 polymer ?
#
loop_
_entity_poly.entity_id
_entity_poly.type
_entity_poly.pdbx_seq_one_letter_code
_entity_poly.pdbx_strand_id
1 'polypeptide(L)'
;MNRLFLLDGMALVYRAHFALIQAPIRNSKGVNTSALYGFINTLLAILEKENPTHIGVAFDTSAPTPRHIKYPAYKAQRDEMPEELAAAIPHVKALCRAFHIPVLEVDGFEADDIIGTLVKRAESAGFESFMVTPDKDFAQLISDKTFMWKPGRKGNDHEIIGLEKLPEIWGVAEPDHIIDLLGLMGDASDNIPGIPGIGPKTAQKLIAEFGSIENLIANSAKIKGRQKELVETHADMALLSKDLATIIIDVPVDVTWDDLVLSPRDEEAVKTLFNEFEFRTLTRRLFGEPSTAASRPHDSSEPIPENPTIFETFKTIHDVKHTYHLADTPELQQQLFAELANQSSFCFDIETTSLDRFGAKLLGVAFSWKAHEAWYLPYSPSLISNLKSILASPAEKIGHNLKYDLSVLLHHGIEVTGPFFDTMLADILVAPERRHSMDYLSEILLGYMPVKLSDIASPQDAAPPSDDLFAFAEKTKSSKELDIASIPLKTLAEYAAEDADVTFQLAAKLRLLLAEVGQEKILTEIEGPLLPVLVRMEMEGISVDPNALGTIGVELQIQIDELAKSIHQHADRSFNIASPKQLGEILFDHLGLADKAKKTKTGQYKTDEQTLSTLEGKHPIISDILSWREATKLKSTYLDALPTHIVPETGRIHTHFHQLVAATGRLASSDPNLQNIPVRSEAGRKIRKAFVPRKSQISNFKFQILSCDYSQIELRVMAAIANDATMIEAFRNNTDVHTVTASKVFVVDPEDVTSDMRRTAKMVNFGIIYGISAFGLSQRLAIPRAEATAIIEAYFREYPTIREFMDRTIAEAREAGYVETLSGRRRYFPDLNSGNQNLRGNAERAAINTPIQGTAADMIKLAMIRIDSLLREKPYQSKMLLQVHDELVFDLALDEQDELVPKILDAMKTALPLPHGVPIEVEHGVGPNWLVAH
;
A
#
# COMPACT_ATOMS: atom_id res chain seq x y z
N MET A 1 -26.85 -31.21 -23.31
CA MET A 1 -27.43 -29.87 -23.53
C MET A 1 -26.27 -28.92 -23.83
N ASN A 2 -26.35 -28.08 -24.87
CA ASN A 2 -25.26 -27.19 -25.19
C ASN A 2 -25.27 -26.03 -24.18
N ARG A 3 -24.12 -25.73 -23.58
CA ARG A 3 -23.95 -24.68 -22.60
C ARG A 3 -23.07 -23.57 -23.20
N LEU A 4 -23.64 -22.39 -23.33
CA LEU A 4 -23.01 -21.21 -23.89
C LEU A 4 -22.63 -20.23 -22.79
N PHE A 5 -21.35 -19.83 -22.72
CA PHE A 5 -20.85 -18.81 -21.80
C PHE A 5 -20.39 -17.57 -22.59
N LEU A 6 -21.02 -16.44 -22.33
CA LEU A 6 -20.66 -15.17 -22.94
C LEU A 6 -20.14 -14.22 -21.86
N LEU A 7 -18.88 -13.82 -22.02
CA LEU A 7 -18.16 -13.01 -21.04
C LEU A 7 -18.22 -11.53 -21.46
N ASP A 8 -18.60 -10.66 -20.56
CA ASP A 8 -18.45 -9.23 -20.66
C ASP A 8 -16.98 -8.85 -20.35
N GLY A 9 -16.17 -8.72 -21.42
CA GLY A 9 -14.73 -8.54 -21.31
C GLY A 9 -14.36 -7.25 -20.55
N MET A 10 -15.04 -6.14 -20.85
CA MET A 10 -14.75 -4.86 -20.21
C MET A 10 -15.09 -4.87 -18.73
N ALA A 11 -16.29 -5.31 -18.37
CA ALA A 11 -16.71 -5.34 -16.97
C ALA A 11 -15.81 -6.24 -16.11
N LEU A 12 -15.37 -7.39 -16.65
CA LEU A 12 -14.46 -8.30 -15.96
C LEU A 12 -13.06 -7.72 -15.77
N VAL A 13 -12.51 -7.05 -16.78
CA VAL A 13 -11.20 -6.41 -16.74
C VAL A 13 -11.19 -5.23 -15.76
N TYR A 14 -12.21 -4.37 -15.83
CA TYR A 14 -12.41 -3.27 -14.86
C TYR A 14 -12.51 -3.80 -13.42
N ARG A 15 -13.35 -4.80 -13.22
CA ARG A 15 -13.51 -5.41 -11.91
C ARG A 15 -12.19 -5.94 -11.34
N ALA A 16 -11.40 -6.64 -12.16
CA ALA A 16 -10.12 -7.19 -11.76
C ALA A 16 -9.11 -6.10 -11.39
N HIS A 17 -9.01 -5.05 -12.20
CA HIS A 17 -8.13 -3.91 -11.94
C HIS A 17 -8.47 -3.20 -10.61
N PHE A 18 -9.74 -2.84 -10.41
CA PHE A 18 -10.14 -2.11 -9.22
C PHE A 18 -10.19 -2.96 -7.94
N ALA A 19 -10.36 -4.28 -8.05
CA ALA A 19 -10.26 -5.17 -6.90
C ALA A 19 -8.84 -5.20 -6.30
N LEU A 20 -7.82 -5.00 -7.12
CA LEU A 20 -6.40 -5.07 -6.74
C LEU A 20 -5.72 -3.68 -6.74
N ILE A 21 -6.47 -2.59 -6.82
CA ILE A 21 -5.92 -1.23 -6.94
C ILE A 21 -5.04 -0.81 -5.75
N GLN A 22 -5.30 -1.32 -4.55
CA GLN A 22 -4.52 -1.01 -3.34
C GLN A 22 -3.26 -1.89 -3.20
N ALA A 23 -3.25 -3.05 -3.85
CA ALA A 23 -2.12 -3.99 -3.86
C ALA A 23 -2.00 -4.59 -5.26
N PRO A 24 -1.54 -3.82 -6.25
CA PRO A 24 -1.47 -4.25 -7.62
C PRO A 24 -0.43 -5.35 -7.80
N ILE A 25 -0.76 -6.36 -8.61
CA ILE A 25 0.18 -7.39 -9.03
C ILE A 25 1.04 -6.80 -10.14
N ARG A 26 2.35 -6.68 -9.90
CA ARG A 26 3.31 -6.21 -10.90
C ARG A 26 4.29 -7.33 -11.24
N ASN A 27 4.68 -7.41 -12.50
CA ASN A 27 5.76 -8.29 -12.94
C ASN A 27 7.13 -7.65 -12.63
N SER A 28 8.23 -8.37 -12.88
CA SER A 28 9.60 -7.89 -12.63
C SER A 28 9.95 -6.62 -13.39
N LYS A 29 9.24 -6.30 -14.48
CA LYS A 29 9.39 -5.08 -15.29
C LYS A 29 8.52 -3.92 -14.79
N GLY A 30 7.84 -4.09 -13.62
CA GLY A 30 6.94 -3.08 -13.04
C GLY A 30 5.58 -2.95 -13.72
N VAL A 31 5.26 -3.77 -14.73
CA VAL A 31 3.97 -3.73 -15.43
C VAL A 31 2.85 -4.25 -14.52
N ASN A 32 1.78 -3.48 -14.39
CA ASN A 32 0.60 -3.89 -13.62
C ASN A 32 -0.17 -4.99 -14.37
N THR A 33 -0.14 -6.20 -13.86
CA THR A 33 -0.77 -7.38 -14.44
C THR A 33 -2.09 -7.76 -13.77
N SER A 34 -2.58 -6.98 -12.80
CA SER A 34 -3.77 -7.27 -11.99
C SER A 34 -5.02 -7.55 -12.82
N ALA A 35 -5.27 -6.73 -13.84
CA ALA A 35 -6.43 -6.87 -14.71
C ALA A 35 -6.40 -8.20 -15.49
N LEU A 36 -5.23 -8.52 -16.06
CA LEU A 36 -5.00 -9.78 -16.78
C LEU A 36 -5.17 -10.98 -15.85
N TYR A 37 -4.51 -10.94 -14.71
CA TYR A 37 -4.54 -12.02 -13.71
C TYR A 37 -5.96 -12.33 -13.23
N GLY A 38 -6.75 -11.29 -12.91
CA GLY A 38 -8.13 -11.48 -12.44
C GLY A 38 -9.06 -11.97 -13.55
N PHE A 39 -8.87 -11.51 -14.80
CA PHE A 39 -9.61 -12.01 -15.95
C PHE A 39 -9.33 -13.50 -16.20
N ILE A 40 -8.04 -13.89 -16.21
CA ILE A 40 -7.63 -15.29 -16.39
C ILE A 40 -8.22 -16.18 -15.30
N ASN A 41 -8.16 -15.76 -14.03
CA ASN A 41 -8.76 -16.55 -12.95
C ASN A 41 -10.26 -16.78 -13.13
N THR A 42 -10.99 -15.76 -13.59
CA THR A 42 -12.42 -15.90 -13.91
C THR A 42 -12.63 -16.87 -15.06
N LEU A 43 -11.84 -16.77 -16.12
CA LEU A 43 -11.90 -17.67 -17.28
C LEU A 43 -11.62 -19.13 -16.87
N LEU A 44 -10.55 -19.35 -16.11
CA LEU A 44 -10.20 -20.70 -15.65
C LEU A 44 -11.27 -21.29 -14.72
N ALA A 45 -11.86 -20.47 -13.84
CA ALA A 45 -12.95 -20.93 -13.00
C ALA A 45 -14.16 -21.43 -13.81
N ILE A 46 -14.47 -20.75 -14.93
CA ILE A 46 -15.54 -21.19 -15.84
C ILE A 46 -15.15 -22.48 -16.55
N LEU A 47 -13.95 -22.54 -17.12
CA LEU A 47 -13.49 -23.72 -17.87
C LEU A 47 -13.40 -24.97 -17.01
N GLU A 48 -12.97 -24.86 -15.75
CA GLU A 48 -12.77 -25.97 -14.84
C GLU A 48 -14.05 -26.44 -14.14
N LYS A 49 -14.96 -25.50 -13.80
CA LYS A 49 -16.12 -25.83 -12.96
C LYS A 49 -17.42 -25.96 -13.73
N GLU A 50 -17.57 -25.18 -14.80
CA GLU A 50 -18.85 -25.07 -15.50
C GLU A 50 -18.97 -25.95 -16.76
N ASN A 51 -17.83 -26.49 -17.27
CA ASN A 51 -17.78 -27.31 -18.46
C ASN A 51 -18.54 -26.70 -19.66
N PRO A 52 -18.19 -25.49 -20.12
CA PRO A 52 -18.84 -24.87 -21.27
C PRO A 52 -18.64 -25.70 -22.54
N THR A 53 -19.67 -25.80 -23.38
CA THR A 53 -19.53 -26.36 -24.74
C THR A 53 -19.21 -25.26 -25.76
N HIS A 54 -19.70 -24.06 -25.48
CA HIS A 54 -19.51 -22.85 -26.32
C HIS A 54 -19.13 -21.68 -25.44
N ILE A 55 -18.23 -20.84 -25.92
CA ILE A 55 -17.73 -19.67 -25.16
C ILE A 55 -17.34 -18.54 -26.10
N GLY A 56 -17.58 -17.31 -25.68
CA GLY A 56 -17.15 -16.10 -26.37
C GLY A 56 -16.95 -14.94 -25.39
N VAL A 57 -16.15 -13.96 -25.78
CA VAL A 57 -15.91 -12.77 -24.98
C VAL A 57 -16.25 -11.53 -25.80
N ALA A 58 -17.17 -10.69 -25.32
CA ALA A 58 -17.56 -9.43 -25.98
C ALA A 58 -16.80 -8.26 -25.39
N PHE A 59 -16.39 -7.32 -26.25
CA PHE A 59 -15.77 -6.06 -25.88
C PHE A 59 -16.45 -4.88 -26.56
N ASP A 60 -16.49 -3.75 -25.85
CA ASP A 60 -16.89 -2.46 -26.43
C ASP A 60 -15.83 -1.97 -27.42
N THR A 61 -16.30 -1.29 -28.48
CA THR A 61 -15.43 -0.54 -29.38
C THR A 61 -15.42 0.95 -29.02
N SER A 62 -14.53 1.72 -29.66
CA SER A 62 -14.48 3.18 -29.49
C SER A 62 -15.53 3.91 -30.32
N ALA A 63 -16.29 3.22 -31.15
CA ALA A 63 -17.30 3.81 -32.03
C ALA A 63 -18.53 4.29 -31.20
N PRO A 64 -19.09 5.48 -31.52
CA PRO A 64 -20.30 5.95 -30.85
C PRO A 64 -21.49 5.00 -31.10
N THR A 65 -22.24 4.69 -30.04
CA THR A 65 -23.44 3.85 -30.13
C THR A 65 -24.70 4.68 -30.40
N PRO A 66 -25.84 4.09 -30.81
CA PRO A 66 -27.12 4.78 -30.96
C PRO A 66 -27.54 5.53 -29.68
N ARG A 67 -27.19 5.00 -28.49
CA ARG A 67 -27.45 5.65 -27.19
C ARG A 67 -26.72 6.99 -27.07
N HIS A 68 -25.47 7.08 -27.49
CA HIS A 68 -24.69 8.33 -27.51
C HIS A 68 -25.26 9.36 -28.48
N ILE A 69 -25.78 8.90 -29.63
CA ILE A 69 -26.41 9.79 -30.64
C ILE A 69 -27.74 10.34 -30.09
N LYS A 70 -28.54 9.48 -29.45
CA LYS A 70 -29.85 9.83 -28.91
C LYS A 70 -29.75 10.70 -27.66
N TYR A 71 -28.77 10.44 -26.80
CA TYR A 71 -28.56 11.17 -25.55
C TYR A 71 -27.06 11.44 -25.34
N PRO A 72 -26.54 12.60 -25.80
CA PRO A 72 -25.10 12.91 -25.74
C PRO A 72 -24.50 12.92 -24.32
N ALA A 73 -25.34 13.00 -23.27
CA ALA A 73 -24.90 12.90 -21.89
C ALA A 73 -24.73 11.45 -21.39
N TYR A 74 -25.10 10.44 -22.20
CA TYR A 74 -24.92 9.02 -21.86
C TYR A 74 -23.46 8.70 -21.61
N LYS A 75 -23.16 8.12 -20.46
CA LYS A 75 -21.80 7.77 -20.00
C LYS A 75 -20.78 8.94 -19.95
N ALA A 76 -21.20 10.20 -20.18
CA ALA A 76 -20.31 11.36 -20.29
C ALA A 76 -19.61 11.73 -18.95
N GLN A 77 -20.06 11.20 -17.84
CA GLN A 77 -19.46 11.42 -16.52
C GLN A 77 -18.48 10.30 -16.09
N ARG A 78 -18.26 9.28 -16.93
CA ARG A 78 -17.29 8.23 -16.63
C ARG A 78 -15.88 8.84 -16.65
N ASP A 79 -15.09 8.52 -15.63
CA ASP A 79 -13.68 8.89 -15.60
C ASP A 79 -12.96 8.25 -16.82
N GLU A 80 -11.92 8.91 -17.31
CA GLU A 80 -11.05 8.31 -18.33
C GLU A 80 -10.50 6.98 -17.84
N MET A 81 -10.39 6.02 -18.77
CA MET A 81 -9.84 4.71 -18.47
C MET A 81 -8.39 4.85 -17.97
N PRO A 82 -8.02 4.21 -16.85
CA PRO A 82 -6.64 4.19 -16.39
C PRO A 82 -5.69 3.68 -17.49
N GLU A 83 -4.53 4.34 -17.66
CA GLU A 83 -3.55 3.98 -18.70
C GLU A 83 -3.10 2.51 -18.59
N GLU A 84 -2.84 2.04 -17.35
CA GLU A 84 -2.48 0.64 -17.10
C GLU A 84 -3.58 -0.34 -17.52
N LEU A 85 -4.84 0.06 -17.37
CA LEU A 85 -5.98 -0.76 -17.79
C LEU A 85 -6.12 -0.77 -19.31
N ALA A 86 -5.98 0.38 -19.96
CA ALA A 86 -5.97 0.50 -21.42
C ALA A 86 -4.86 -0.35 -22.04
N ALA A 87 -3.67 -0.35 -21.44
CA ALA A 87 -2.55 -1.19 -21.86
C ALA A 87 -2.83 -2.70 -21.68
N ALA A 88 -3.62 -3.10 -20.69
CA ALA A 88 -3.93 -4.51 -20.44
C ALA A 88 -4.93 -5.12 -21.44
N ILE A 89 -5.86 -4.34 -22.03
CA ILE A 89 -6.92 -4.83 -22.91
C ILE A 89 -6.40 -5.62 -24.12
N PRO A 90 -5.40 -5.13 -24.88
CA PRO A 90 -4.84 -5.89 -26.00
C PRO A 90 -4.29 -7.26 -25.58
N HIS A 91 -3.70 -7.35 -24.40
CA HIS A 91 -3.15 -8.60 -23.86
C HIS A 91 -4.25 -9.56 -23.40
N VAL A 92 -5.36 -9.04 -22.84
CA VAL A 92 -6.55 -9.87 -22.54
C VAL A 92 -7.12 -10.48 -23.82
N LYS A 93 -7.22 -9.67 -24.90
CA LYS A 93 -7.68 -10.16 -26.21
C LYS A 93 -6.71 -11.19 -26.81
N ALA A 94 -5.40 -10.98 -26.67
CA ALA A 94 -4.39 -11.94 -27.10
C ALA A 94 -4.52 -13.26 -26.33
N LEU A 95 -4.78 -13.18 -25.03
CA LEU A 95 -5.03 -14.35 -24.20
C LEU A 95 -6.29 -15.12 -24.65
N CYS A 96 -7.42 -14.44 -24.90
CA CYS A 96 -8.62 -15.10 -25.43
C CYS A 96 -8.32 -15.86 -26.73
N ARG A 97 -7.54 -15.26 -27.64
CA ARG A 97 -7.12 -15.95 -28.88
C ARG A 97 -6.24 -17.16 -28.61
N ALA A 98 -5.31 -17.08 -27.64
CA ALA A 98 -4.47 -18.21 -27.25
C ALA A 98 -5.30 -19.36 -26.62
N PHE A 99 -6.43 -19.04 -25.98
CA PHE A 99 -7.40 -20.02 -25.50
C PHE A 99 -8.39 -20.49 -26.59
N HIS A 100 -8.22 -20.03 -27.83
CA HIS A 100 -9.16 -20.25 -28.93
C HIS A 100 -10.59 -19.78 -28.64
N ILE A 101 -10.72 -18.71 -27.85
CA ILE A 101 -12.00 -18.10 -27.50
C ILE A 101 -12.22 -16.88 -28.38
N PRO A 102 -13.32 -16.84 -29.16
CA PRO A 102 -13.64 -15.70 -30.00
C PRO A 102 -13.80 -14.40 -29.24
N VAL A 103 -13.17 -13.33 -29.71
CA VAL A 103 -13.35 -11.97 -29.27
C VAL A 103 -14.37 -11.30 -30.18
N LEU A 104 -15.50 -10.91 -29.60
CA LEU A 104 -16.66 -10.36 -30.32
C LEU A 104 -16.68 -8.85 -30.15
N GLU A 105 -16.63 -8.13 -31.27
CA GLU A 105 -16.66 -6.65 -31.32
C GLU A 105 -17.49 -6.23 -32.53
N VAL A 106 -18.43 -5.31 -32.33
CA VAL A 106 -19.26 -4.76 -33.42
C VAL A 106 -19.31 -3.25 -33.26
N ASP A 107 -18.79 -2.50 -34.24
CA ASP A 107 -18.80 -1.04 -34.20
C ASP A 107 -20.22 -0.49 -34.10
N GLY A 108 -20.41 0.45 -33.20
CA GLY A 108 -21.72 1.08 -32.94
C GLY A 108 -22.61 0.33 -31.98
N PHE A 109 -22.15 -0.77 -31.39
CA PHE A 109 -22.88 -1.53 -30.38
C PHE A 109 -22.00 -1.79 -29.15
N GLU A 110 -22.62 -1.94 -28.01
CA GLU A 110 -21.94 -2.25 -26.74
C GLU A 110 -21.82 -3.78 -26.55
N ALA A 111 -20.92 -4.21 -25.67
CA ALA A 111 -20.74 -5.64 -25.37
C ALA A 111 -22.02 -6.30 -24.86
N ASP A 112 -22.83 -5.55 -24.10
CA ASP A 112 -24.13 -6.01 -23.58
C ASP A 112 -25.14 -6.29 -24.72
N ASP A 113 -25.14 -5.47 -25.78
CA ASP A 113 -25.99 -5.65 -26.97
C ASP A 113 -25.59 -6.92 -27.74
N ILE A 114 -24.27 -7.15 -27.89
CA ILE A 114 -23.74 -8.36 -28.53
C ILE A 114 -24.14 -9.59 -27.75
N ILE A 115 -23.93 -9.58 -26.44
CA ILE A 115 -24.29 -10.70 -25.56
C ILE A 115 -25.80 -10.91 -25.56
N GLY A 116 -26.60 -9.84 -25.45
CA GLY A 116 -28.08 -9.90 -25.50
C GLY A 116 -28.59 -10.55 -26.78
N THR A 117 -28.03 -10.17 -27.91
CA THR A 117 -28.36 -10.73 -29.22
C THR A 117 -28.05 -12.23 -29.28
N LEU A 118 -26.86 -12.62 -28.81
CA LEU A 118 -26.43 -14.02 -28.91
C LEU A 118 -27.22 -14.93 -27.93
N VAL A 119 -27.52 -14.49 -26.72
CA VAL A 119 -28.34 -15.29 -25.78
C VAL A 119 -29.77 -15.49 -26.30
N LYS A 120 -30.36 -14.47 -26.95
CA LYS A 120 -31.70 -14.64 -27.56
C LYS A 120 -31.68 -15.57 -28.77
N ARG A 121 -30.65 -15.53 -29.60
CA ARG A 121 -30.44 -16.51 -30.68
C ARG A 121 -30.22 -17.92 -30.10
N ALA A 122 -29.43 -18.04 -29.01
CA ALA A 122 -29.14 -19.32 -28.36
C ALA A 122 -30.37 -19.97 -27.71
N GLU A 123 -31.24 -19.19 -27.12
CA GLU A 123 -32.54 -19.68 -26.59
C GLU A 123 -33.35 -20.38 -27.68
N SER A 124 -33.44 -19.74 -28.85
CA SER A 124 -34.13 -20.28 -30.01
C SER A 124 -33.48 -21.56 -30.57
N ALA A 125 -32.17 -21.69 -30.45
CA ALA A 125 -31.38 -22.85 -30.84
C ALA A 125 -31.33 -23.96 -29.75
N GLY A 126 -31.91 -23.73 -28.57
CA GLY A 126 -32.03 -24.73 -27.50
C GLY A 126 -30.81 -24.81 -26.57
N PHE A 127 -29.99 -23.80 -26.54
CA PHE A 127 -28.87 -23.69 -25.59
C PHE A 127 -29.31 -23.26 -24.19
N GLU A 128 -28.53 -23.67 -23.20
CA GLU A 128 -28.50 -23.06 -21.88
C GLU A 128 -27.38 -21.99 -21.88
N SER A 129 -27.70 -20.76 -21.57
CA SER A 129 -26.80 -19.62 -21.74
C SER A 129 -26.46 -18.94 -20.42
N PHE A 130 -25.19 -18.55 -20.23
CA PHE A 130 -24.68 -17.90 -19.05
C PHE A 130 -23.99 -16.59 -19.45
N MET A 131 -24.54 -15.48 -18.97
CA MET A 131 -23.96 -14.14 -19.14
C MET A 131 -22.99 -13.88 -17.97
N VAL A 132 -21.70 -13.87 -18.26
CA VAL A 132 -20.65 -13.71 -17.25
C VAL A 132 -20.35 -12.23 -17.08
N THR A 133 -21.03 -11.60 -16.13
CA THR A 133 -20.90 -10.16 -15.89
C THR A 133 -21.28 -9.80 -14.44
N PRO A 134 -20.63 -8.78 -13.83
CA PRO A 134 -21.13 -8.17 -12.60
C PRO A 134 -22.24 -7.15 -12.81
N ASP A 135 -22.56 -6.78 -14.06
CA ASP A 135 -23.50 -5.73 -14.41
C ASP A 135 -24.95 -6.19 -14.18
N LYS A 136 -25.69 -5.38 -13.42
CA LYS A 136 -27.09 -5.64 -13.05
C LYS A 136 -28.07 -5.53 -14.21
N ASP A 137 -27.71 -4.80 -15.27
CA ASP A 137 -28.62 -4.49 -16.39
C ASP A 137 -28.90 -5.71 -17.24
N PHE A 138 -28.00 -6.71 -17.21
CA PHE A 138 -28.22 -8.01 -17.84
C PHE A 138 -29.37 -8.82 -17.25
N ALA A 139 -29.90 -8.43 -16.09
CA ALA A 139 -31.04 -9.13 -15.49
C ALA A 139 -32.28 -9.10 -16.36
N GLN A 140 -32.41 -8.10 -17.26
CA GLN A 140 -33.49 -8.03 -18.25
C GLN A 140 -33.49 -9.17 -19.28
N LEU A 141 -32.40 -9.91 -19.42
CA LEU A 141 -32.23 -10.98 -20.38
C LEU A 141 -32.44 -12.37 -19.79
N ILE A 142 -32.63 -12.48 -18.46
CA ILE A 142 -32.80 -13.75 -17.76
C ILE A 142 -34.09 -14.46 -18.27
N SER A 143 -33.98 -15.76 -18.47
CA SER A 143 -35.10 -16.61 -18.87
C SER A 143 -34.98 -18.01 -18.29
N ASP A 144 -35.87 -18.93 -18.68
CA ASP A 144 -35.77 -20.34 -18.30
C ASP A 144 -34.47 -21.02 -18.78
N LYS A 145 -33.77 -20.42 -19.76
CA LYS A 145 -32.55 -20.96 -20.37
C LYS A 145 -31.38 -20.01 -20.31
N THR A 146 -31.59 -18.78 -19.87
CA THR A 146 -30.54 -17.77 -19.82
C THR A 146 -30.36 -17.28 -18.38
N PHE A 147 -29.12 -17.37 -17.87
CA PHE A 147 -28.74 -17.09 -16.50
C PHE A 147 -27.63 -16.03 -16.44
N MET A 148 -27.59 -15.24 -15.37
CA MET A 148 -26.40 -14.44 -15.07
C MET A 148 -25.44 -15.28 -14.24
N TRP A 149 -24.18 -15.36 -14.66
CA TRP A 149 -23.07 -15.87 -13.88
C TRP A 149 -22.27 -14.68 -13.33
N LYS A 150 -22.47 -14.40 -12.06
CA LYS A 150 -21.86 -13.23 -11.40
C LYS A 150 -20.64 -13.65 -10.62
N PRO A 151 -19.43 -13.12 -10.95
CA PRO A 151 -18.24 -13.41 -10.18
C PRO A 151 -18.37 -12.93 -8.73
N GLY A 152 -18.06 -13.79 -7.76
CA GLY A 152 -18.11 -13.49 -6.34
C GLY A 152 -17.00 -12.54 -5.88
N ARG A 153 -17.07 -12.08 -4.62
CA ARG A 153 -16.07 -11.18 -4.05
C ARG A 153 -14.76 -11.89 -3.68
N LYS A 154 -14.78 -13.20 -3.44
CA LYS A 154 -13.64 -14.05 -3.10
C LYS A 154 -13.32 -14.96 -4.28
N GLY A 155 -12.17 -14.78 -4.86
CA GLY A 155 -11.50 -15.47 -5.98
C GLY A 155 -12.25 -16.49 -6.81
N ASN A 156 -12.64 -17.63 -6.26
CA ASN A 156 -13.29 -18.74 -6.96
C ASN A 156 -14.80 -18.86 -6.69
N ASP A 157 -15.39 -17.92 -5.99
CA ASP A 157 -16.82 -17.89 -5.71
C ASP A 157 -17.59 -17.23 -6.85
N HIS A 158 -18.76 -17.73 -7.14
CA HIS A 158 -19.68 -17.14 -8.12
C HIS A 158 -21.11 -17.36 -7.68
N GLU A 159 -22.02 -16.57 -8.25
CA GLU A 159 -23.45 -16.71 -8.05
C GLU A 159 -24.16 -16.84 -9.40
N ILE A 160 -24.94 -17.90 -9.57
CA ILE A 160 -25.82 -18.05 -10.74
C ILE A 160 -27.19 -17.48 -10.37
N ILE A 161 -27.66 -16.54 -11.16
CA ILE A 161 -28.92 -15.82 -10.97
C ILE A 161 -29.87 -16.18 -12.09
N GLY A 162 -30.97 -16.85 -11.74
CA GLY A 162 -32.07 -17.19 -12.63
C GLY A 162 -33.35 -16.43 -12.25
N LEU A 163 -34.47 -16.79 -12.89
CA LEU A 163 -35.77 -16.16 -12.66
C LEU A 163 -36.20 -16.17 -11.18
N GLU A 164 -35.87 -17.23 -10.46
CA GLU A 164 -36.26 -17.44 -9.07
C GLU A 164 -35.65 -16.39 -8.11
N LYS A 165 -34.54 -15.75 -8.49
CA LYS A 165 -33.85 -14.73 -7.67
C LYS A 165 -34.28 -13.28 -7.98
N LEU A 166 -35.00 -13.05 -9.07
CA LEU A 166 -35.44 -11.69 -9.45
C LEU A 166 -36.25 -10.99 -8.35
N PRO A 167 -37.24 -11.65 -7.69
CA PRO A 167 -37.97 -11.01 -6.63
C PRO A 167 -37.13 -10.61 -5.41
N GLU A 168 -36.11 -11.40 -5.08
CA GLU A 168 -35.23 -11.14 -3.95
C GLU A 168 -34.28 -9.97 -4.23
N ILE A 169 -33.67 -9.97 -5.42
CA ILE A 169 -32.58 -9.02 -5.76
C ILE A 169 -33.15 -7.68 -6.26
N TRP A 170 -34.14 -7.72 -7.16
CA TRP A 170 -34.68 -6.52 -7.81
C TRP A 170 -36.12 -6.16 -7.37
N GLY A 171 -36.81 -7.08 -6.66
CA GLY A 171 -38.19 -6.84 -6.18
C GLY A 171 -39.23 -6.94 -7.30
N VAL A 172 -38.93 -7.61 -8.41
CA VAL A 172 -39.81 -7.83 -9.57
C VAL A 172 -39.83 -9.33 -9.92
N ALA A 173 -40.98 -9.78 -10.47
CA ALA A 173 -41.17 -11.17 -10.81
C ALA A 173 -40.72 -11.52 -12.24
N GLU A 174 -40.69 -10.55 -13.14
CA GLU A 174 -40.42 -10.75 -14.56
C GLU A 174 -39.25 -9.90 -15.02
N PRO A 175 -38.36 -10.43 -15.92
CA PRO A 175 -37.17 -9.75 -16.42
C PRO A 175 -37.48 -8.43 -17.12
N ASP A 176 -38.57 -8.35 -17.87
CA ASP A 176 -39.02 -7.14 -18.59
C ASP A 176 -39.23 -5.95 -17.66
N HIS A 177 -39.63 -6.20 -16.41
CA HIS A 177 -39.79 -5.15 -15.41
C HIS A 177 -38.47 -4.49 -14.95
N ILE A 178 -37.34 -5.12 -15.25
CA ILE A 178 -36.02 -4.54 -14.93
C ILE A 178 -35.77 -3.27 -15.75
N ILE A 179 -36.13 -3.30 -17.04
CA ILE A 179 -36.02 -2.13 -17.92
C ILE A 179 -36.90 -0.97 -17.41
N ASP A 180 -38.14 -1.28 -16.98
CA ASP A 180 -39.04 -0.31 -16.41
C ASP A 180 -38.56 0.27 -15.07
N LEU A 181 -37.95 -0.56 -14.22
CA LEU A 181 -37.28 -0.09 -12.99
C LEU A 181 -36.19 0.91 -13.31
N LEU A 182 -35.27 0.55 -14.24
CA LEU A 182 -34.18 1.42 -14.66
C LEU A 182 -34.66 2.69 -15.32
N GLY A 183 -35.73 2.62 -16.13
CA GLY A 183 -36.37 3.77 -16.74
C GLY A 183 -36.96 4.75 -15.72
N LEU A 184 -37.53 4.25 -14.61
CA LEU A 184 -38.05 5.10 -13.56
C LEU A 184 -36.98 5.66 -12.63
N MET A 185 -36.04 4.84 -12.14
CA MET A 185 -35.06 5.26 -11.15
C MET A 185 -33.79 5.86 -11.77
N GLY A 186 -33.56 5.63 -13.07
CA GLY A 186 -32.34 5.99 -13.74
C GLY A 186 -31.17 5.10 -13.36
N ASP A 187 -30.03 5.31 -14.01
CA ASP A 187 -28.74 4.74 -13.64
C ASP A 187 -27.64 5.80 -13.57
N ALA A 188 -27.11 6.00 -12.37
CA ALA A 188 -26.01 6.94 -12.17
C ALA A 188 -24.70 6.47 -12.81
N SER A 189 -24.50 5.16 -13.03
CA SER A 189 -23.28 4.63 -13.67
C SER A 189 -23.20 5.00 -15.12
N ASP A 190 -24.36 5.02 -15.81
CA ASP A 190 -24.48 5.29 -17.24
C ASP A 190 -25.08 6.67 -17.54
N ASN A 191 -25.28 7.47 -16.50
CA ASN A 191 -25.88 8.78 -16.58
C ASN A 191 -27.30 8.75 -17.20
N ILE A 192 -28.04 7.69 -16.93
CA ILE A 192 -29.46 7.56 -17.33
C ILE A 192 -30.29 8.33 -16.30
N PRO A 193 -31.08 9.33 -16.71
CA PRO A 193 -31.65 10.32 -15.79
C PRO A 193 -32.77 9.78 -14.91
N GLY A 194 -33.60 8.87 -15.39
CA GLY A 194 -34.81 8.45 -14.67
C GLY A 194 -35.79 9.58 -14.36
N ILE A 195 -36.72 9.36 -13.43
CA ILE A 195 -37.60 10.41 -12.89
C ILE A 195 -36.94 10.96 -11.60
N PRO A 196 -36.57 12.27 -11.55
CA PRO A 196 -35.98 12.86 -10.36
C PRO A 196 -36.90 12.72 -9.12
N GLY A 197 -36.36 12.07 -8.06
CA GLY A 197 -37.11 11.81 -6.82
C GLY A 197 -37.81 10.45 -6.76
N ILE A 198 -37.73 9.63 -7.80
CA ILE A 198 -38.15 8.22 -7.77
C ILE A 198 -36.90 7.34 -7.59
N GLY A 199 -36.77 6.77 -6.40
CA GLY A 199 -35.69 5.81 -6.11
C GLY A 199 -36.17 4.35 -6.20
N PRO A 200 -35.30 3.37 -6.00
CA PRO A 200 -35.56 1.94 -6.22
C PRO A 200 -36.83 1.42 -5.57
N LYS A 201 -37.08 1.73 -4.29
CA LYS A 201 -38.26 1.27 -3.56
C LYS A 201 -39.56 1.83 -4.12
N THR A 202 -39.52 3.06 -4.64
CA THR A 202 -40.71 3.70 -5.24
C THR A 202 -40.96 3.14 -6.62
N ALA A 203 -39.92 2.96 -7.41
CA ALA A 203 -39.98 2.35 -8.73
C ALA A 203 -40.53 0.91 -8.65
N GLN A 204 -40.03 0.09 -7.73
CA GLN A 204 -40.55 -1.27 -7.47
C GLN A 204 -42.05 -1.29 -7.18
N LYS A 205 -42.54 -0.38 -6.30
CA LYS A 205 -43.98 -0.29 -6.01
C LYS A 205 -44.81 0.10 -7.20
N LEU A 206 -44.35 1.08 -7.99
CA LEU A 206 -45.05 1.55 -9.17
C LEU A 206 -45.11 0.46 -10.25
N ILE A 207 -44.01 -0.24 -10.48
CA ILE A 207 -44.01 -1.34 -11.48
C ILE A 207 -44.78 -2.54 -10.99
N ALA A 208 -44.75 -2.88 -9.71
CA ALA A 208 -45.63 -3.92 -9.16
C ALA A 208 -47.12 -3.61 -9.30
N GLU A 209 -47.51 -2.33 -9.26
CA GLU A 209 -48.90 -1.90 -9.38
C GLU A 209 -49.35 -1.73 -10.84
N PHE A 210 -48.49 -1.19 -11.69
CA PHE A 210 -48.84 -0.78 -13.07
C PHE A 210 -48.24 -1.66 -14.16
N GLY A 211 -47.25 -2.51 -13.85
CA GLY A 211 -46.60 -3.44 -14.76
C GLY A 211 -45.56 -2.78 -15.66
N SER A 212 -45.80 -1.64 -16.27
CA SER A 212 -44.87 -0.93 -17.14
C SER A 212 -44.93 0.57 -17.00
N ILE A 213 -43.92 1.28 -17.48
CA ILE A 213 -43.87 2.75 -17.53
C ILE A 213 -44.97 3.31 -18.39
N GLU A 214 -45.27 2.71 -19.53
CA GLU A 214 -46.35 3.15 -20.44
C GLU A 214 -47.69 3.07 -19.75
N ASN A 215 -47.97 1.95 -19.07
CA ASN A 215 -49.22 1.77 -18.35
C ASN A 215 -49.29 2.69 -17.11
N LEU A 216 -48.15 2.93 -16.44
CA LEU A 216 -48.06 3.90 -15.34
C LEU A 216 -48.43 5.31 -15.81
N ILE A 217 -47.83 5.75 -16.92
CA ILE A 217 -48.14 7.09 -17.49
C ILE A 217 -49.60 7.20 -17.92
N ALA A 218 -50.12 6.20 -18.62
CA ALA A 218 -51.53 6.17 -19.08
C ALA A 218 -52.53 6.17 -17.90
N ASN A 219 -52.11 5.67 -16.73
CA ASN A 219 -52.96 5.60 -15.51
C ASN A 219 -52.50 6.56 -14.40
N SER A 220 -51.75 7.60 -14.71
CA SER A 220 -51.21 8.57 -13.74
C SER A 220 -52.30 9.17 -12.81
N ALA A 221 -53.52 9.27 -13.30
CA ALA A 221 -54.69 9.70 -12.49
C ALA A 221 -54.99 8.82 -11.25
N LYS A 222 -54.50 7.57 -11.24
CA LYS A 222 -54.65 6.65 -10.09
C LYS A 222 -53.59 6.88 -9.01
N ILE A 223 -52.50 7.55 -9.35
CA ILE A 223 -51.42 7.89 -8.42
C ILE A 223 -51.81 9.11 -7.60
N LYS A 224 -51.41 9.15 -6.32
CA LYS A 224 -51.75 10.25 -5.41
C LYS A 224 -50.53 11.12 -5.07
N GLY A 225 -50.76 12.40 -4.83
CA GLY A 225 -49.82 13.34 -4.29
C GLY A 225 -48.64 13.63 -5.21
N ARG A 226 -47.44 13.88 -4.65
CA ARG A 226 -46.25 14.29 -5.37
C ARG A 226 -45.79 13.31 -6.45
N GLN A 227 -46.00 12.01 -6.23
CA GLN A 227 -45.62 10.98 -7.21
C GLN A 227 -46.39 11.13 -8.54
N LYS A 228 -47.69 11.51 -8.51
CA LYS A 228 -48.44 11.80 -9.71
C LYS A 228 -47.81 12.93 -10.53
N GLU A 229 -47.53 14.03 -9.87
CA GLU A 229 -46.90 15.21 -10.49
C GLU A 229 -45.56 14.86 -11.11
N LEU A 230 -44.71 14.11 -10.41
CA LEU A 230 -43.41 13.67 -10.92
C LEU A 230 -43.54 12.80 -12.17
N VAL A 231 -44.43 11.81 -12.18
CA VAL A 231 -44.67 10.93 -13.32
C VAL A 231 -45.20 11.70 -14.52
N GLU A 232 -46.19 12.60 -14.31
CA GLU A 232 -46.76 13.41 -15.39
C GLU A 232 -45.78 14.44 -15.97
N THR A 233 -44.95 15.05 -15.10
CA THR A 233 -43.99 16.07 -15.53
C THR A 233 -42.80 15.45 -16.26
N HIS A 234 -42.39 14.23 -15.90
CA HIS A 234 -41.19 13.58 -16.42
C HIS A 234 -41.46 12.31 -17.25
N ALA A 235 -42.64 12.18 -17.82
CA ALA A 235 -43.09 11.04 -18.61
C ALA A 235 -42.10 10.74 -19.77
N ASP A 236 -41.72 11.77 -20.55
CA ASP A 236 -40.82 11.64 -21.68
C ASP A 236 -39.41 11.22 -21.22
N MET A 237 -38.97 11.71 -20.06
CA MET A 237 -37.68 11.35 -19.45
C MET A 237 -37.64 9.89 -19.02
N ALA A 238 -38.73 9.36 -18.46
CA ALA A 238 -38.85 7.97 -18.09
C ALA A 238 -38.80 7.04 -19.30
N LEU A 239 -39.52 7.41 -20.38
CA LEU A 239 -39.47 6.65 -21.63
C LEU A 239 -38.11 6.68 -22.29
N LEU A 240 -37.45 7.85 -22.33
CA LEU A 240 -36.08 7.96 -22.80
C LEU A 240 -35.15 7.09 -21.96
N SER A 241 -35.25 7.11 -20.64
CA SER A 241 -34.44 6.35 -19.73
C SER A 241 -34.65 4.84 -19.88
N LYS A 242 -35.89 4.41 -20.11
CA LYS A 242 -36.24 3.02 -20.46
C LYS A 242 -35.54 2.58 -21.74
N ASP A 243 -35.60 3.40 -22.77
CA ASP A 243 -34.98 3.10 -24.06
C ASP A 243 -33.43 3.04 -23.95
N LEU A 244 -32.82 3.95 -23.18
CA LEU A 244 -31.36 3.95 -22.94
C LEU A 244 -30.91 2.72 -22.14
N ALA A 245 -31.72 2.21 -21.20
CA ALA A 245 -31.45 1.04 -20.40
C ALA A 245 -31.74 -0.29 -21.11
N THR A 246 -32.46 -0.26 -22.25
CA THR A 246 -32.81 -1.46 -22.99
C THR A 246 -31.63 -1.99 -23.78
N ILE A 247 -31.28 -3.27 -23.58
CA ILE A 247 -30.24 -3.97 -24.33
C ILE A 247 -30.78 -4.31 -25.72
N ILE A 248 -30.02 -4.00 -26.77
CA ILE A 248 -30.35 -4.28 -28.16
C ILE A 248 -30.11 -5.77 -28.43
N ILE A 249 -31.09 -6.46 -28.99
CA ILE A 249 -31.04 -7.92 -29.18
C ILE A 249 -31.04 -8.36 -30.66
N ASP A 250 -30.81 -7.42 -31.58
CA ASP A 250 -30.79 -7.64 -33.03
C ASP A 250 -29.51 -7.12 -33.71
N VAL A 251 -28.41 -7.08 -32.95
CA VAL A 251 -27.08 -6.67 -33.44
C VAL A 251 -26.65 -7.58 -34.62
N PRO A 252 -26.08 -7.03 -35.71
CA PRO A 252 -25.58 -7.80 -36.84
C PRO A 252 -24.23 -8.50 -36.51
N VAL A 253 -24.26 -9.41 -35.51
CA VAL A 253 -23.08 -10.20 -35.12
C VAL A 253 -22.89 -11.32 -36.15
N ASP A 254 -21.75 -11.27 -36.83
CA ASP A 254 -21.34 -12.28 -37.83
C ASP A 254 -20.53 -13.39 -37.14
N VAL A 255 -21.24 -14.27 -36.39
CA VAL A 255 -20.67 -15.41 -35.70
C VAL A 255 -21.66 -16.60 -35.79
N THR A 256 -21.13 -17.76 -36.06
CA THR A 256 -21.88 -19.02 -36.07
C THR A 256 -21.69 -19.77 -34.73
N TRP A 257 -22.56 -20.79 -34.46
CA TRP A 257 -22.36 -21.60 -33.26
C TRP A 257 -21.05 -22.40 -33.31
N ASP A 258 -20.64 -22.84 -34.49
CA ASP A 258 -19.40 -23.57 -34.69
C ASP A 258 -18.16 -22.74 -34.34
N ASP A 259 -18.21 -21.43 -34.55
CA ASP A 259 -17.12 -20.50 -34.16
C ASP A 259 -16.97 -20.37 -32.64
N LEU A 260 -18.07 -20.59 -31.90
CA LEU A 260 -18.09 -20.48 -30.44
C LEU A 260 -17.78 -21.80 -29.73
N VAL A 261 -17.65 -22.92 -30.45
CA VAL A 261 -17.33 -24.23 -29.86
C VAL A 261 -16.00 -24.15 -29.11
N LEU A 262 -16.01 -24.49 -27.82
CA LEU A 262 -14.81 -24.59 -27.04
C LEU A 262 -13.84 -25.61 -27.63
N SER A 263 -12.71 -25.15 -28.09
CA SER A 263 -11.62 -25.94 -28.64
C SER A 263 -10.40 -25.98 -27.72
N PRO A 264 -9.51 -26.97 -27.85
CA PRO A 264 -8.28 -27.01 -27.08
C PRO A 264 -7.46 -25.72 -27.29
N ARG A 265 -6.94 -25.14 -26.22
CA ARG A 265 -6.10 -23.95 -26.25
C ARG A 265 -4.79 -24.20 -26.98
N ASP A 266 -4.21 -23.16 -27.52
CA ASP A 266 -2.81 -23.12 -27.98
C ASP A 266 -1.88 -23.07 -26.76
N GLU A 267 -1.35 -24.21 -26.35
CA GLU A 267 -0.52 -24.30 -25.15
C GLU A 267 0.74 -23.46 -25.22
N GLU A 268 1.40 -23.35 -26.38
CA GLU A 268 2.63 -22.57 -26.53
C GLU A 268 2.33 -21.05 -26.52
N ALA A 269 1.25 -20.62 -27.13
CA ALA A 269 0.83 -19.23 -27.05
C ALA A 269 0.43 -18.82 -25.63
N VAL A 270 -0.32 -19.66 -24.90
CA VAL A 270 -0.69 -19.42 -23.49
C VAL A 270 0.57 -19.35 -22.62
N LYS A 271 1.48 -20.28 -22.80
CA LYS A 271 2.75 -20.33 -22.09
C LYS A 271 3.55 -19.05 -22.34
N THR A 272 3.66 -18.60 -23.58
CA THR A 272 4.38 -17.37 -23.96
C THR A 272 3.81 -16.16 -23.24
N LEU A 273 2.47 -15.99 -23.23
CA LEU A 273 1.81 -14.89 -22.53
C LEU A 273 1.98 -15.00 -21.01
N PHE A 274 1.84 -16.18 -20.43
CA PHE A 274 2.03 -16.38 -19.00
C PHE A 274 3.47 -16.10 -18.57
N ASN A 275 4.44 -16.36 -19.43
CA ASN A 275 5.85 -15.99 -19.23
C ASN A 275 6.06 -14.48 -19.27
N GLU A 276 5.52 -13.84 -20.30
CA GLU A 276 5.64 -12.38 -20.44
C GLU A 276 5.11 -11.64 -19.21
N PHE A 277 4.00 -12.12 -18.64
CA PHE A 277 3.37 -11.50 -17.47
C PHE A 277 3.73 -12.16 -16.14
N GLU A 278 4.58 -13.19 -16.13
CA GLU A 278 5.07 -13.89 -14.94
C GLU A 278 3.96 -14.55 -14.10
N PHE A 279 2.97 -15.16 -14.77
CA PHE A 279 1.82 -15.80 -14.12
C PHE A 279 2.12 -17.25 -13.66
N ARG A 280 3.06 -17.39 -12.75
CA ARG A 280 3.62 -18.68 -12.30
C ARG A 280 2.59 -19.61 -11.67
N THR A 281 1.76 -19.08 -10.77
CA THR A 281 0.68 -19.86 -10.12
C THR A 281 -0.32 -20.36 -11.15
N LEU A 282 -0.68 -19.51 -12.13
CA LEU A 282 -1.60 -19.91 -13.20
C LEU A 282 -0.97 -20.94 -14.14
N THR A 283 0.34 -20.82 -14.41
CA THR A 283 1.07 -21.81 -15.20
C THR A 283 1.05 -23.18 -14.53
N ARG A 284 1.34 -23.22 -13.24
CA ARG A 284 1.28 -24.46 -12.45
C ARG A 284 -0.13 -25.05 -12.41
N ARG A 285 -1.13 -24.23 -12.20
CA ARG A 285 -2.54 -24.64 -12.18
C ARG A 285 -2.99 -25.24 -13.51
N LEU A 286 -2.54 -24.68 -14.63
CA LEU A 286 -3.03 -25.04 -15.97
C LEU A 286 -2.27 -26.18 -16.62
N PHE A 287 -0.96 -26.30 -16.32
CA PHE A 287 -0.06 -27.27 -16.96
C PHE A 287 0.49 -28.32 -16.02
N GLY A 288 0.19 -28.23 -14.71
CA GLY A 288 0.74 -29.10 -13.67
C GLY A 288 2.17 -28.77 -13.31
N GLU A 289 2.73 -29.46 -12.32
CA GLU A 289 4.17 -29.43 -12.08
C GLU A 289 4.88 -30.17 -13.23
N PRO A 290 6.01 -29.67 -13.73
CA PRO A 290 6.75 -30.37 -14.77
C PRO A 290 7.15 -31.74 -14.27
N SER A 291 6.62 -32.78 -14.91
CA SER A 291 6.93 -34.18 -14.61
C SER A 291 8.46 -34.39 -14.77
N THR A 292 9.11 -34.85 -13.72
CA THR A 292 10.48 -35.33 -13.75
C THR A 292 10.53 -36.67 -14.54
N ALA A 293 10.53 -36.62 -15.87
CA ALA A 293 10.82 -37.78 -16.69
C ALA A 293 11.49 -37.39 -17.99
N ALA A 294 12.69 -37.89 -18.13
CA ALA A 294 13.55 -38.03 -19.28
C ALA A 294 14.77 -37.10 -19.36
N SER A 295 15.82 -37.56 -18.71
CA SER A 295 17.21 -37.19 -19.01
C SER A 295 17.52 -37.32 -20.52
N ARG A 296 17.82 -36.19 -21.19
CA ARG A 296 18.60 -36.15 -22.42
C ARG A 296 20.01 -35.67 -22.10
N PRO A 297 21.06 -36.27 -22.66
CA PRO A 297 22.42 -35.81 -22.43
C PRO A 297 22.62 -34.47 -23.12
N HIS A 298 23.02 -33.49 -22.36
CA HIS A 298 23.39 -32.17 -22.85
C HIS A 298 24.84 -32.21 -23.33
N ASP A 299 25.04 -31.97 -24.61
CA ASP A 299 26.32 -31.56 -25.16
C ASP A 299 26.35 -30.01 -25.18
N SER A 300 27.39 -29.48 -24.57
CA SER A 300 27.53 -28.08 -24.20
C SER A 300 28.21 -27.29 -25.31
N SER A 301 27.58 -26.22 -25.78
CA SER A 301 28.26 -24.98 -26.18
C SER A 301 27.28 -24.01 -26.89
N GLU A 302 26.36 -23.39 -26.15
CA GLU A 302 25.67 -22.18 -26.62
C GLU A 302 25.65 -21.13 -25.49
N PRO A 303 25.78 -19.83 -25.78
CA PRO A 303 25.77 -18.78 -24.77
C PRO A 303 24.41 -18.64 -24.11
N ILE A 304 24.42 -18.42 -22.81
CA ILE A 304 23.23 -18.21 -21.95
C ILE A 304 22.45 -17.00 -22.48
N PRO A 305 21.15 -17.14 -22.78
CA PRO A 305 20.32 -15.99 -23.16
C PRO A 305 20.15 -15.02 -22.02
N GLU A 306 20.19 -13.73 -22.30
CA GLU A 306 20.13 -12.62 -21.33
C GLU A 306 18.83 -12.51 -20.51
N ASN A 307 17.82 -13.36 -20.77
CA ASN A 307 16.60 -13.50 -19.96
C ASN A 307 16.13 -14.95 -19.97
N PRO A 308 16.16 -15.66 -18.82
CA PRO A 308 15.61 -17.00 -18.75
C PRO A 308 14.10 -16.96 -19.00
N THR A 309 13.65 -17.69 -19.99
CA THR A 309 12.22 -17.94 -20.20
C THR A 309 11.67 -18.80 -19.06
N ILE A 310 10.50 -18.48 -18.50
CA ILE A 310 9.85 -19.13 -17.34
C ILE A 310 9.59 -20.66 -17.59
N PHE A 311 9.84 -21.18 -18.77
CA PHE A 311 9.80 -22.61 -19.12
C PHE A 311 11.11 -23.35 -18.99
N GLU A 312 12.21 -22.66 -18.71
CA GLU A 312 13.30 -23.34 -18.04
C GLU A 312 12.77 -23.72 -16.65
N THR A 313 12.52 -24.98 -16.42
CA THR A 313 12.11 -25.54 -15.14
C THR A 313 13.03 -24.94 -14.07
N PHE A 314 12.46 -24.17 -13.12
CA PHE A 314 13.26 -23.69 -12.00
C PHE A 314 13.99 -24.88 -11.41
N LYS A 315 15.29 -24.74 -11.23
CA LYS A 315 16.04 -25.74 -10.50
C LYS A 315 15.55 -25.76 -9.07
N THR A 316 15.44 -26.93 -8.53
CA THR A 316 15.12 -27.18 -7.12
C THR A 316 16.33 -27.80 -6.43
N ILE A 317 16.24 -28.02 -5.13
CA ILE A 317 17.28 -28.73 -4.36
C ILE A 317 17.63 -30.10 -4.98
N HIS A 318 16.68 -30.75 -5.67
CA HIS A 318 16.89 -32.04 -6.33
C HIS A 318 17.62 -31.94 -7.66
N ASP A 319 17.64 -30.79 -8.31
CA ASP A 319 18.23 -30.57 -9.62
C ASP A 319 19.65 -30.00 -9.53
N VAL A 320 20.04 -29.48 -8.35
CA VAL A 320 21.34 -28.83 -8.13
C VAL A 320 22.20 -29.70 -7.22
N LYS A 321 23.41 -30.01 -7.68
CA LYS A 321 24.39 -30.67 -6.82
C LYS A 321 24.83 -29.72 -5.71
N HIS A 322 24.57 -30.08 -4.48
CA HIS A 322 24.90 -29.31 -3.28
C HIS A 322 25.56 -30.19 -2.21
N THR A 323 26.12 -29.55 -1.21
CA THR A 323 26.69 -30.23 -0.06
C THR A 323 26.30 -29.47 1.21
N TYR A 324 25.29 -29.99 1.90
CA TYR A 324 24.81 -29.41 3.14
C TYR A 324 25.23 -30.28 4.33
N HIS A 325 25.80 -29.65 5.32
CA HIS A 325 26.40 -30.32 6.48
C HIS A 325 25.58 -30.06 7.73
N LEU A 326 25.24 -31.11 8.45
CA LEU A 326 24.67 -31.00 9.80
C LEU A 326 25.79 -31.11 10.85
N ALA A 327 26.11 -30.01 11.52
CA ALA A 327 27.16 -29.96 12.55
C ALA A 327 26.61 -30.41 13.93
N ASP A 328 26.18 -31.66 14.04
CA ASP A 328 25.60 -32.27 15.24
C ASP A 328 26.63 -32.95 16.14
N THR A 329 27.88 -33.09 15.68
CA THR A 329 28.98 -33.65 16.51
C THR A 329 30.03 -32.58 16.85
N PRO A 330 30.75 -32.75 17.99
CA PRO A 330 31.81 -31.80 18.39
C PRO A 330 32.89 -31.58 17.32
N GLU A 331 33.26 -32.65 16.58
CA GLU A 331 34.27 -32.59 15.53
C GLU A 331 33.81 -31.70 14.36
N LEU A 332 32.55 -31.88 13.89
CA LEU A 332 31.95 -31.06 12.83
C LEU A 332 31.74 -29.62 13.28
N GLN A 333 31.34 -29.38 14.52
CA GLN A 333 31.25 -28.05 15.12
C GLN A 333 32.60 -27.35 15.15
N GLN A 334 33.66 -28.04 15.56
CA GLN A 334 35.00 -27.48 15.57
C GLN A 334 35.47 -27.15 14.14
N GLN A 335 35.21 -28.04 13.18
CA GLN A 335 35.49 -27.79 11.78
C GLN A 335 34.77 -26.54 11.27
N LEU A 336 33.44 -26.45 11.47
CA LEU A 336 32.63 -25.30 11.08
C LEU A 336 33.21 -23.98 11.60
N PHE A 337 33.52 -23.93 12.91
CA PHE A 337 34.02 -22.70 13.51
C PHE A 337 35.45 -22.35 13.01
N ALA A 338 36.27 -23.35 12.74
CA ALA A 338 37.60 -23.15 12.17
C ALA A 338 37.53 -22.61 10.73
N GLU A 339 36.58 -23.11 9.93
CA GLU A 339 36.37 -22.63 8.55
C GLU A 339 35.76 -21.22 8.54
N LEU A 340 34.74 -20.95 9.35
CA LEU A 340 34.12 -19.62 9.47
C LEU A 340 35.12 -18.54 9.91
N ALA A 341 36.03 -18.87 10.81
CA ALA A 341 37.06 -17.94 11.32
C ALA A 341 37.99 -17.42 10.21
N ASN A 342 38.10 -18.12 9.09
CA ASN A 342 38.93 -17.73 7.95
C ASN A 342 38.17 -16.98 6.86
N GLN A 343 36.85 -16.79 7.00
CA GLN A 343 36.04 -16.12 5.99
C GLN A 343 36.09 -14.60 6.14
N SER A 344 36.16 -13.89 5.00
CA SER A 344 35.98 -12.43 4.96
C SER A 344 34.52 -12.02 4.89
N SER A 345 33.63 -12.91 4.45
CA SER A 345 32.18 -12.76 4.42
C SER A 345 31.48 -14.10 4.49
N PHE A 346 30.35 -14.17 5.13
CA PHE A 346 29.49 -15.37 5.15
C PHE A 346 28.05 -14.98 5.36
N CYS A 347 27.13 -15.78 4.79
CA CYS A 347 25.71 -15.74 5.09
C CYS A 347 25.44 -16.49 6.39
N PHE A 348 24.50 -15.98 7.18
CA PHE A 348 23.89 -16.73 8.27
C PHE A 348 22.39 -16.49 8.27
N ASP A 349 21.67 -17.49 8.74
CA ASP A 349 20.22 -17.50 8.93
C ASP A 349 19.91 -18.25 10.23
N ILE A 350 18.84 -17.86 10.95
CA ILE A 350 18.49 -18.52 12.21
C ILE A 350 17.11 -19.18 12.13
N GLU A 351 17.02 -20.38 12.71
CA GLU A 351 15.77 -21.06 12.91
C GLU A 351 15.27 -20.88 14.34
N THR A 352 13.99 -20.54 14.48
CA THR A 352 13.36 -20.19 15.75
C THR A 352 11.99 -20.84 15.91
N THR A 353 11.49 -20.89 17.15
CA THR A 353 10.18 -21.49 17.46
C THR A 353 9.00 -20.60 17.08
N SER A 354 9.19 -19.27 16.92
CA SER A 354 8.14 -18.32 16.59
C SER A 354 8.71 -17.03 16.01
N LEU A 355 7.87 -16.15 15.48
CA LEU A 355 8.27 -14.82 15.00
C LEU A 355 8.33 -13.75 16.10
N ASP A 356 7.96 -14.09 17.34
CA ASP A 356 8.05 -13.16 18.48
C ASP A 356 9.50 -13.11 18.99
N ARG A 357 10.18 -12.00 18.71
CA ARG A 357 11.60 -11.78 19.06
C ARG A 357 11.94 -11.89 20.57
N PHE A 358 10.95 -11.75 21.46
CA PHE A 358 11.14 -11.91 22.91
C PHE A 358 10.84 -13.32 23.41
N GLY A 359 9.86 -14.00 22.78
CA GLY A 359 9.45 -15.36 23.14
C GLY A 359 10.10 -16.46 22.30
N ALA A 360 10.74 -16.13 21.19
CA ALA A 360 11.34 -17.10 20.28
C ALA A 360 12.55 -17.80 20.91
N LYS A 361 12.57 -19.14 20.86
CA LYS A 361 13.74 -19.94 21.21
C LYS A 361 14.56 -20.24 19.96
N LEU A 362 15.85 -20.08 20.05
CA LEU A 362 16.78 -20.40 18.97
C LEU A 362 16.87 -21.93 18.82
N LEU A 363 16.59 -22.45 17.62
CA LEU A 363 16.69 -23.86 17.27
C LEU A 363 18.03 -24.20 16.63
N GLY A 364 18.58 -23.32 15.81
CA GLY A 364 19.84 -23.46 15.14
C GLY A 364 20.24 -22.26 14.33
N VAL A 365 21.43 -22.33 13.75
CA VAL A 365 21.98 -21.30 12.87
C VAL A 365 22.55 -21.99 11.63
N ALA A 366 22.12 -21.55 10.46
CA ALA A 366 22.69 -21.96 9.20
C ALA A 366 23.77 -20.98 8.75
N PHE A 367 24.78 -21.49 8.04
CA PHE A 367 25.90 -20.70 7.51
C PHE A 367 26.22 -21.11 6.07
N SER A 368 26.52 -20.14 5.21
CA SER A 368 27.05 -20.38 3.87
C SER A 368 28.07 -19.30 3.52
N TRP A 369 29.17 -19.71 2.89
CA TRP A 369 30.21 -18.80 2.36
C TRP A 369 30.68 -19.22 0.97
N LYS A 370 30.01 -20.20 0.40
CA LYS A 370 30.30 -20.73 -0.92
C LYS A 370 29.03 -21.29 -1.54
N ALA A 371 28.77 -20.92 -2.79
CA ALA A 371 27.58 -21.40 -3.51
C ALA A 371 27.50 -22.93 -3.51
N HIS A 372 26.32 -23.45 -3.24
CA HIS A 372 25.97 -24.86 -3.14
C HIS A 372 26.65 -25.61 -1.99
N GLU A 373 27.13 -24.87 -0.98
CA GLU A 373 27.68 -25.44 0.24
C GLU A 373 27.23 -24.65 1.45
N ALA A 374 26.62 -25.35 2.43
CA ALA A 374 26.09 -24.73 3.63
C ALA A 374 26.18 -25.68 4.82
N TRP A 375 26.09 -25.08 6.01
CA TRP A 375 26.17 -25.78 7.28
C TRP A 375 24.98 -25.39 8.17
N TYR A 376 24.41 -26.37 8.84
CA TYR A 376 23.46 -26.12 9.89
C TYR A 376 24.02 -26.55 11.25
N LEU A 377 24.02 -25.62 12.19
CA LEU A 377 24.46 -25.82 13.55
C LEU A 377 23.26 -25.84 14.50
N PRO A 378 22.84 -26.99 15.01
CA PRO A 378 21.81 -27.06 16.05
C PRO A 378 22.24 -26.27 17.29
N TYR A 379 21.33 -25.41 17.79
CA TYR A 379 21.67 -24.57 18.93
C TYR A 379 21.80 -25.37 20.21
N SER A 380 22.88 -25.12 20.96
CA SER A 380 23.08 -25.57 22.32
C SER A 380 23.73 -24.45 23.14
N PRO A 381 23.35 -24.29 24.42
CA PRO A 381 23.95 -23.29 25.30
C PRO A 381 25.47 -23.38 25.42
N SER A 382 26.06 -24.57 25.23
CA SER A 382 27.51 -24.79 25.22
C SER A 382 28.22 -24.09 24.06
N LEU A 383 27.53 -23.80 22.96
CA LEU A 383 28.06 -23.18 21.74
C LEU A 383 27.99 -21.66 21.74
N ILE A 384 27.36 -21.05 22.75
CA ILE A 384 27.12 -19.61 22.80
C ILE A 384 28.42 -18.78 22.71
N SER A 385 29.51 -19.26 23.32
CA SER A 385 30.82 -18.59 23.29
C SER A 385 31.42 -18.58 21.89
N ASN A 386 31.31 -19.72 21.18
CA ASN A 386 31.79 -19.85 19.80
C ASN A 386 30.97 -18.98 18.85
N LEU A 387 29.62 -19.02 18.96
CA LEU A 387 28.72 -18.17 18.19
C LEU A 387 29.03 -16.69 18.41
N LYS A 388 29.20 -16.25 19.66
CA LYS A 388 29.59 -14.87 19.99
C LYS A 388 30.92 -14.48 19.30
N SER A 389 31.91 -15.36 19.31
CA SER A 389 33.19 -15.08 18.71
C SER A 389 33.09 -14.91 17.19
N ILE A 390 32.38 -15.81 16.52
CA ILE A 390 32.24 -15.79 15.03
C ILE A 390 31.37 -14.63 14.58
N LEU A 391 30.22 -14.42 15.23
CA LEU A 391 29.28 -13.36 14.85
C LEU A 391 29.79 -11.96 15.23
N ALA A 392 30.72 -11.85 16.17
CA ALA A 392 31.43 -10.60 16.48
C ALA A 392 32.70 -10.40 15.64
N SER A 393 33.06 -11.32 14.72
CA SER A 393 34.21 -11.16 13.84
C SER A 393 34.07 -9.97 12.87
N PRO A 394 35.16 -9.44 12.32
CA PRO A 394 35.12 -8.34 11.35
C PRO A 394 34.58 -8.77 9.96
N ALA A 395 34.35 -10.06 9.73
CA ALA A 395 33.78 -10.58 8.50
C ALA A 395 32.42 -9.93 8.21
N GLU A 396 32.12 -9.71 6.95
CA GLU A 396 30.79 -9.24 6.53
C GLU A 396 29.73 -10.31 6.77
N LYS A 397 28.60 -9.92 7.34
CA LYS A 397 27.44 -10.76 7.58
C LYS A 397 26.40 -10.53 6.52
N ILE A 398 26.09 -11.59 5.79
CA ILE A 398 25.08 -11.61 4.74
C ILE A 398 23.84 -12.29 5.31
N GLY A 399 22.64 -11.81 4.98
CA GLY A 399 21.38 -12.46 5.32
C GLY A 399 20.20 -11.84 4.59
N HIS A 400 19.02 -12.36 4.83
CA HIS A 400 17.78 -11.83 4.27
C HIS A 400 16.86 -11.36 5.40
N ASN A 401 16.53 -10.06 5.45
CA ASN A 401 15.77 -9.46 6.57
C ASN A 401 16.48 -9.63 7.93
N LEU A 402 17.79 -9.38 7.93
CA LEU A 402 18.71 -9.57 9.08
C LEU A 402 18.22 -8.95 10.39
N LYS A 403 17.37 -7.95 10.34
CA LYS A 403 16.90 -7.27 11.56
C LYS A 403 16.20 -8.21 12.54
N TYR A 404 15.46 -9.20 12.04
CA TYR A 404 14.85 -10.23 12.88
C TYR A 404 15.91 -11.11 13.56
N ASP A 405 16.84 -11.64 12.78
CA ASP A 405 17.91 -12.51 13.28
C ASP A 405 18.76 -11.81 14.34
N LEU A 406 19.17 -10.58 14.04
CA LEU A 406 19.93 -9.74 14.97
C LEU A 406 19.18 -9.49 16.28
N SER A 407 17.84 -9.29 16.20
CA SER A 407 17.02 -9.05 17.38
C SER A 407 16.94 -10.30 18.28
N VAL A 408 16.68 -11.46 17.69
CA VAL A 408 16.62 -12.74 18.44
C VAL A 408 17.98 -13.07 19.01
N LEU A 409 19.05 -12.96 18.23
CA LEU A 409 20.42 -13.22 18.71
C LEU A 409 20.81 -12.29 19.88
N LEU A 410 20.46 -10.99 19.78
CA LEU A 410 20.70 -10.03 20.87
C LEU A 410 19.92 -10.39 22.12
N HIS A 411 18.64 -10.83 21.98
CA HIS A 411 17.85 -11.33 23.12
C HIS A 411 18.50 -12.52 23.82
N HIS A 412 19.16 -13.42 23.05
CA HIS A 412 19.92 -14.53 23.58
C HIS A 412 21.33 -14.14 24.04
N GLY A 413 21.64 -12.84 24.10
CA GLY A 413 22.92 -12.31 24.54
C GLY A 413 24.06 -12.50 23.54
N ILE A 414 23.75 -12.70 22.25
CA ILE A 414 24.70 -12.82 21.15
C ILE A 414 24.64 -11.53 20.34
N GLU A 415 25.60 -10.63 20.50
CA GLU A 415 25.71 -9.44 19.68
C GLU A 415 26.45 -9.75 18.38
N VAL A 416 25.85 -9.39 17.25
CA VAL A 416 26.45 -9.52 15.92
C VAL A 416 27.06 -8.19 15.52
N THR A 417 28.30 -8.21 15.05
CA THR A 417 29.02 -7.00 14.62
C THR A 417 29.68 -7.22 13.26
N GLY A 418 30.13 -6.13 12.65
CA GLY A 418 30.79 -6.12 11.36
C GLY A 418 29.97 -5.44 10.27
N PRO A 419 30.43 -5.41 9.03
CA PRO A 419 29.60 -4.97 7.90
C PRO A 419 28.42 -5.91 7.70
N PHE A 420 27.26 -5.34 7.29
CA PHE A 420 26.05 -6.09 7.01
C PHE A 420 25.63 -5.93 5.56
N PHE A 421 25.29 -7.03 4.90
CA PHE A 421 24.67 -7.06 3.59
C PHE A 421 23.31 -7.77 3.70
N ASP A 422 22.25 -7.00 3.77
CA ASP A 422 20.88 -7.52 3.80
C ASP A 422 20.33 -7.58 2.38
N THR A 423 20.03 -8.78 1.89
CA THR A 423 19.55 -8.99 0.51
C THR A 423 18.16 -8.41 0.26
N MET A 424 17.30 -8.30 1.28
CA MET A 424 16.00 -7.63 1.17
C MET A 424 16.19 -6.12 1.01
N LEU A 425 17.02 -5.47 1.82
CA LEU A 425 17.33 -4.05 1.69
C LEU A 425 18.04 -3.74 0.37
N ALA A 426 18.96 -4.60 -0.06
CA ALA A 426 19.64 -4.48 -1.34
C ALA A 426 18.66 -4.50 -2.51
N ASP A 427 17.71 -5.42 -2.49
CA ASP A 427 16.70 -5.54 -3.54
C ASP A 427 15.72 -4.35 -3.58
N ILE A 428 15.28 -3.84 -2.43
CA ILE A 428 14.43 -2.65 -2.35
C ILE A 428 15.14 -1.43 -2.96
N LEU A 429 16.45 -1.30 -2.79
CA LEU A 429 17.22 -0.22 -3.41
C LEU A 429 17.37 -0.39 -4.92
N VAL A 430 17.39 -1.61 -5.42
CA VAL A 430 17.46 -1.93 -6.87
C VAL A 430 16.10 -1.75 -7.54
N ALA A 431 15.03 -2.28 -6.95
CA ALA A 431 13.71 -2.33 -7.58
C ALA A 431 12.58 -2.27 -6.53
N PRO A 432 12.26 -1.07 -5.99
CA PRO A 432 11.37 -0.89 -4.86
C PRO A 432 9.91 -1.34 -5.10
N GLU A 433 9.50 -1.50 -6.36
CA GLU A 433 8.12 -1.83 -6.73
C GLU A 433 7.83 -3.34 -6.79
N ARG A 434 8.85 -4.18 -6.67
CA ARG A 434 8.67 -5.65 -6.72
C ARG A 434 8.53 -6.28 -5.33
N ARG A 435 8.26 -7.58 -5.30
CA ARG A 435 8.27 -8.35 -4.05
C ARG A 435 9.72 -8.64 -3.64
N HIS A 436 9.99 -8.59 -2.33
CA HIS A 436 11.34 -8.70 -1.78
C HIS A 436 11.54 -9.97 -0.93
N SER A 437 10.61 -10.95 -0.99
CA SER A 437 10.81 -12.21 -0.27
C SER A 437 11.93 -13.04 -0.92
N MET A 438 12.68 -13.78 -0.12
CA MET A 438 13.79 -14.62 -0.55
C MET A 438 13.36 -15.61 -1.66
N ASP A 439 12.24 -16.31 -1.49
CA ASP A 439 11.68 -17.22 -2.49
C ASP A 439 11.49 -16.54 -3.85
N TYR A 440 10.83 -15.38 -3.84
CA TYR A 440 10.59 -14.64 -5.08
C TYR A 440 11.88 -14.17 -5.73
N LEU A 441 12.83 -13.66 -4.95
CA LEU A 441 14.13 -13.22 -5.46
C LEU A 441 14.96 -14.38 -6.00
N SER A 442 14.95 -15.54 -5.32
CA SER A 442 15.59 -16.75 -5.79
C SER A 442 15.05 -17.19 -7.15
N GLU A 443 13.74 -17.19 -7.29
CA GLU A 443 13.09 -17.54 -8.55
C GLU A 443 13.51 -16.59 -9.70
N ILE A 444 13.44 -15.25 -9.48
CA ILE A 444 13.67 -14.28 -10.58
C ILE A 444 15.15 -14.00 -10.87
N LEU A 445 16.02 -14.09 -9.87
CA LEU A 445 17.44 -13.73 -10.01
C LEU A 445 18.36 -14.94 -10.19
N LEU A 446 17.97 -16.10 -9.65
CA LEU A 446 18.80 -17.32 -9.69
C LEU A 446 18.17 -18.43 -10.55
N GLY A 447 16.87 -18.32 -10.94
CA GLY A 447 16.16 -19.41 -11.61
C GLY A 447 16.00 -20.65 -10.71
N TYR A 448 15.92 -20.44 -9.40
CA TYR A 448 15.89 -21.50 -8.41
C TYR A 448 14.67 -21.34 -7.50
N MET A 449 13.96 -22.44 -7.25
CA MET A 449 12.78 -22.51 -6.38
C MET A 449 13.16 -23.23 -5.09
N PRO A 450 13.31 -22.50 -3.95
CA PRO A 450 13.65 -23.12 -2.67
C PRO A 450 12.47 -23.89 -2.08
N VAL A 451 12.77 -24.79 -1.16
CA VAL A 451 11.78 -25.52 -0.36
C VAL A 451 11.03 -24.52 0.53
N LYS A 452 9.71 -24.65 0.64
CA LYS A 452 8.92 -23.81 1.52
C LYS A 452 8.78 -24.41 2.91
N LEU A 453 8.85 -23.58 3.95
CA LEU A 453 8.64 -24.01 5.32
C LEU A 453 7.27 -24.71 5.50
N SER A 454 6.24 -24.28 4.78
CA SER A 454 4.91 -24.91 4.79
C SER A 454 4.92 -26.36 4.31
N ASP A 455 5.82 -26.71 3.43
CA ASP A 455 5.87 -28.03 2.80
C ASP A 455 6.54 -29.06 3.72
N ILE A 456 7.43 -28.59 4.61
CA ILE A 456 8.13 -29.43 5.59
C ILE A 456 7.44 -29.47 6.97
N ALA A 457 6.61 -28.49 7.30
CA ALA A 457 5.93 -28.39 8.58
C ALA A 457 4.51 -28.98 8.58
N SER A 458 3.97 -29.39 7.42
CA SER A 458 2.61 -29.96 7.30
C SER A 458 2.63 -31.48 7.30
N PRO A 459 1.69 -32.17 7.98
CA PRO A 459 1.46 -33.58 7.78
C PRO A 459 1.03 -33.84 6.32
N GLN A 460 1.45 -34.96 5.74
CA GLN A 460 1.16 -35.38 4.36
C GLN A 460 -0.35 -35.52 4.00
N ASP A 461 -1.27 -35.35 4.96
CA ASP A 461 -2.73 -35.47 4.80
C ASP A 461 -3.47 -34.12 4.78
N ALA A 462 -2.79 -32.99 4.65
CA ALA A 462 -3.46 -31.71 4.53
C ALA A 462 -3.95 -31.51 3.09
N ALA A 463 -5.25 -31.19 2.94
CA ALA A 463 -5.83 -30.80 1.67
C ALA A 463 -5.00 -29.69 0.98
N PRO A 464 -4.90 -29.66 -0.35
CA PRO A 464 -4.08 -28.68 -1.04
C PRO A 464 -4.47 -27.28 -0.61
N PRO A 465 -3.49 -26.37 -0.45
CA PRO A 465 -3.76 -25.00 -0.03
C PRO A 465 -4.73 -24.35 -1.01
N SER A 466 -5.78 -23.75 -0.48
CA SER A 466 -6.71 -22.96 -1.30
C SER A 466 -5.95 -21.76 -1.87
N ASP A 467 -5.86 -21.68 -3.19
CA ASP A 467 -5.26 -20.56 -3.93
C ASP A 467 -6.10 -19.26 -3.81
N ASP A 468 -6.51 -18.92 -2.59
CA ASP A 468 -7.33 -17.74 -2.34
C ASP A 468 -6.43 -16.50 -2.12
N LEU A 469 -6.10 -15.82 -3.22
CA LEU A 469 -5.31 -14.59 -3.22
C LEU A 469 -5.98 -13.44 -2.46
N PHE A 470 -7.30 -13.51 -2.21
CA PHE A 470 -8.04 -12.53 -1.41
C PHE A 470 -7.95 -12.79 0.10
N ALA A 471 -7.41 -13.94 0.52
CA ALA A 471 -7.15 -14.23 1.93
C ALA A 471 -6.03 -13.34 2.53
N PHE A 472 -5.24 -12.65 1.72
CA PHE A 472 -4.24 -11.69 2.19
C PHE A 472 -4.84 -10.44 2.85
N ALA A 473 -6.11 -10.11 2.59
CA ALA A 473 -6.77 -8.94 3.17
C ALA A 473 -7.49 -9.23 4.50
N GLU A 474 -7.68 -10.50 4.88
CA GLU A 474 -8.30 -10.93 6.14
C GLU A 474 -7.40 -11.90 6.92
N LYS A 475 -6.13 -11.57 7.16
CA LYS A 475 -5.38 -12.18 8.25
C LYS A 475 -5.81 -11.56 9.58
N THR A 476 -7.05 -11.83 9.96
CA THR A 476 -7.49 -11.67 11.33
C THR A 476 -7.84 -13.06 11.87
N LYS A 477 -6.92 -13.56 12.75
CA LYS A 477 -7.22 -14.58 13.76
C LYS A 477 -7.60 -15.98 13.26
N SER A 478 -6.65 -16.75 12.86
CA SER A 478 -6.31 -18.13 13.24
C SER A 478 -5.46 -18.84 12.16
N SER A 479 -4.24 -18.33 11.89
CA SER A 479 -3.21 -19.25 11.42
C SER A 479 -2.81 -20.09 12.64
N LYS A 480 -3.00 -21.40 12.60
CA LYS A 480 -2.28 -22.28 13.51
C LYS A 480 -0.80 -21.96 13.32
N GLU A 481 -0.13 -21.48 14.37
CA GLU A 481 1.31 -21.31 14.36
C GLU A 481 1.93 -22.65 13.94
N LEU A 482 2.79 -22.59 12.93
CA LEU A 482 3.55 -23.77 12.50
C LEU A 482 4.47 -24.17 13.62
N ASP A 483 4.39 -25.40 14.09
CA ASP A 483 5.29 -25.92 15.11
C ASP A 483 6.63 -26.33 14.48
N ILE A 484 7.50 -25.35 14.27
CA ILE A 484 8.84 -25.55 13.68
C ILE A 484 9.69 -26.50 14.54
N ALA A 485 9.50 -26.47 15.85
CA ALA A 485 10.24 -27.35 16.77
C ALA A 485 9.91 -28.85 16.59
N SER A 486 8.78 -29.18 15.97
CA SER A 486 8.40 -30.56 15.68
C SER A 486 9.00 -31.11 14.37
N ILE A 487 9.60 -30.27 13.54
CA ILE A 487 10.24 -30.71 12.29
C ILE A 487 11.46 -31.59 12.59
N PRO A 488 11.63 -32.74 11.92
CA PRO A 488 12.81 -33.58 12.11
C PRO A 488 14.10 -32.81 11.84
N LEU A 489 15.08 -32.94 12.72
CA LEU A 489 16.33 -32.17 12.69
C LEU A 489 17.03 -32.19 11.31
N LYS A 490 17.04 -33.32 10.63
CA LYS A 490 17.67 -33.41 9.28
C LYS A 490 16.92 -32.61 8.23
N THR A 491 15.58 -32.63 8.27
CA THR A 491 14.74 -31.86 7.36
C THR A 491 14.88 -30.38 7.61
N LEU A 492 14.86 -29.95 8.88
CA LEU A 492 15.08 -28.55 9.24
C LEU A 492 16.51 -28.10 8.86
N ALA A 493 17.50 -28.96 9.04
CA ALA A 493 18.89 -28.64 8.70
C ALA A 493 19.07 -28.47 7.17
N GLU A 494 18.42 -29.29 6.36
CA GLU A 494 18.47 -29.18 4.90
C GLU A 494 17.78 -27.91 4.43
N TYR A 495 16.59 -27.60 4.95
CA TYR A 495 15.84 -26.37 4.69
C TYR A 495 16.66 -25.11 5.06
N ALA A 496 17.14 -25.01 6.29
CA ALA A 496 17.87 -23.85 6.76
C ALA A 496 19.22 -23.66 6.03
N ALA A 497 19.90 -24.77 5.68
CA ALA A 497 21.13 -24.74 4.89
C ALA A 497 20.86 -24.24 3.46
N GLU A 498 19.71 -24.63 2.86
CA GLU A 498 19.26 -24.13 1.56
C GLU A 498 19.02 -22.63 1.61
N ASP A 499 18.31 -22.11 2.64
CA ASP A 499 18.01 -20.68 2.81
C ASP A 499 19.31 -19.86 2.94
N ALA A 500 20.28 -20.32 3.69
CA ALA A 500 21.58 -19.67 3.81
C ALA A 500 22.38 -19.68 2.51
N ASP A 501 22.39 -20.78 1.76
CA ASP A 501 23.07 -20.90 0.46
C ASP A 501 22.40 -20.00 -0.60
N VAL A 502 21.08 -20.06 -0.72
CA VAL A 502 20.31 -19.23 -1.66
C VAL A 502 20.54 -17.75 -1.36
N THR A 503 20.48 -17.35 -0.09
CA THR A 503 20.72 -15.96 0.33
C THR A 503 22.16 -15.51 0.02
N PHE A 504 23.15 -16.37 0.19
CA PHE A 504 24.53 -16.09 -0.20
C PHE A 504 24.65 -15.85 -1.72
N GLN A 505 24.00 -16.69 -2.53
CA GLN A 505 23.99 -16.54 -3.99
C GLN A 505 23.24 -15.27 -4.43
N LEU A 506 22.10 -14.96 -3.79
CA LEU A 506 21.35 -13.71 -4.01
C LEU A 506 22.21 -12.47 -3.73
N ALA A 507 23.01 -12.50 -2.65
CA ALA A 507 23.89 -11.38 -2.33
C ALA A 507 24.91 -11.12 -3.45
N ALA A 508 25.48 -12.16 -4.03
CA ALA A 508 26.42 -12.02 -5.14
C ALA A 508 25.74 -11.36 -6.37
N LYS A 509 24.51 -11.75 -6.70
CA LYS A 509 23.75 -11.18 -7.81
C LYS A 509 23.31 -9.73 -7.52
N LEU A 510 22.81 -9.45 -6.32
CA LEU A 510 22.35 -8.14 -5.93
C LEU A 510 23.46 -7.10 -5.85
N ARG A 511 24.69 -7.49 -5.52
CA ARG A 511 25.86 -6.58 -5.59
C ARG A 511 26.06 -6.03 -7.00
N LEU A 512 25.96 -6.88 -8.02
CA LEU A 512 26.09 -6.45 -9.41
C LEU A 512 24.97 -5.47 -9.78
N LEU A 513 23.73 -5.79 -9.41
CA LEU A 513 22.57 -4.92 -9.68
C LEU A 513 22.65 -3.59 -8.93
N LEU A 514 23.11 -3.58 -7.66
CA LEU A 514 23.33 -2.34 -6.91
C LEU A 514 24.37 -1.44 -7.58
N ALA A 515 25.46 -2.03 -8.12
CA ALA A 515 26.49 -1.30 -8.85
C ALA A 515 25.90 -0.68 -10.14
N GLU A 516 25.11 -1.44 -10.91
CA GLU A 516 24.44 -0.96 -12.12
C GLU A 516 23.54 0.24 -11.82
N VAL A 517 22.77 0.20 -10.72
CA VAL A 517 21.89 1.30 -10.35
C VAL A 517 22.56 2.35 -9.45
N GLY A 518 23.85 2.21 -9.11
CA GLY A 518 24.61 3.18 -8.31
C GLY A 518 24.13 3.34 -6.87
N GLN A 519 23.56 2.29 -6.24
CA GLN A 519 23.00 2.34 -4.89
C GLN A 519 23.84 1.60 -3.83
N GLU A 520 25.03 1.12 -4.18
CA GLU A 520 25.94 0.40 -3.25
C GLU A 520 26.26 1.24 -2.02
N LYS A 521 26.55 2.52 -2.23
CA LYS A 521 26.93 3.45 -1.15
C LYS A 521 25.78 3.63 -0.14
N ILE A 522 24.54 3.68 -0.60
CA ILE A 522 23.38 3.79 0.31
C ILE A 522 23.27 2.54 1.19
N LEU A 523 23.47 1.36 0.62
CA LEU A 523 23.44 0.13 1.39
C LEU A 523 24.60 0.06 2.39
N THR A 524 25.85 0.33 1.95
CA THR A 524 27.05 0.10 2.75
C THR A 524 27.31 1.19 3.78
N GLU A 525 26.93 2.44 3.54
CA GLU A 525 27.21 3.57 4.43
C GLU A 525 25.99 3.97 5.30
N ILE A 526 24.76 3.63 4.87
CA ILE A 526 23.53 4.05 5.58
C ILE A 526 22.72 2.85 6.04
N GLU A 527 22.14 2.06 5.13
CA GLU A 527 21.12 1.08 5.50
C GLU A 527 21.71 -0.13 6.26
N GLY A 528 22.84 -0.65 5.85
CA GLY A 528 23.54 -1.74 6.54
C GLY A 528 24.01 -1.35 7.93
N PRO A 529 24.77 -0.26 8.11
CA PRO A 529 25.18 0.22 9.42
C PRO A 529 24.03 0.62 10.36
N LEU A 530 22.87 1.00 9.81
CA LEU A 530 21.69 1.35 10.57
C LEU A 530 20.99 0.12 11.18
N LEU A 531 21.09 -1.07 10.57
CA LEU A 531 20.45 -2.30 11.05
C LEU A 531 20.68 -2.54 12.55
N PRO A 532 21.94 -2.67 13.04
CA PRO A 532 22.17 -2.94 14.46
C PRO A 532 21.75 -1.79 15.37
N VAL A 533 21.69 -0.57 14.86
CA VAL A 533 21.18 0.60 15.62
C VAL A 533 19.69 0.42 15.89
N LEU A 534 18.91 0.13 14.85
CA LEU A 534 17.47 -0.11 14.98
C LEU A 534 17.18 -1.32 15.87
N VAL A 535 17.94 -2.39 15.73
CA VAL A 535 17.80 -3.57 16.60
C VAL A 535 17.96 -3.17 18.08
N ARG A 536 19.01 -2.41 18.43
CA ARG A 536 19.22 -1.95 19.81
C ARG A 536 18.09 -1.06 20.29
N MET A 537 17.63 -0.12 19.49
CA MET A 537 16.48 0.75 19.82
C MET A 537 15.20 -0.05 20.03
N GLU A 538 14.91 -0.99 19.14
CA GLU A 538 13.72 -1.84 19.22
C GLU A 538 13.78 -2.77 20.42
N MET A 539 14.94 -3.34 20.73
CA MET A 539 15.13 -4.22 21.90
C MET A 539 15.16 -3.44 23.22
N GLU A 540 15.64 -2.19 23.21
CA GLU A 540 15.58 -1.32 24.39
C GLU A 540 14.11 -0.90 24.66
N GLY A 541 13.37 -0.44 23.63
CA GLY A 541 12.01 0.08 23.73
C GLY A 541 11.90 1.34 24.59
N ILE A 542 10.69 1.80 24.88
CA ILE A 542 10.42 2.99 25.70
C ILE A 542 9.47 2.68 26.84
N SER A 543 9.71 3.26 28.00
CA SER A 543 8.84 3.12 29.19
C SER A 543 7.61 4.04 29.06
N VAL A 544 6.46 3.49 29.39
CA VAL A 544 5.20 4.22 29.42
C VAL A 544 4.56 4.06 30.81
N ASP A 545 4.00 5.14 31.34
CA ASP A 545 3.23 5.11 32.58
C ASP A 545 1.75 4.80 32.31
N PRO A 546 1.25 3.59 32.59
CA PRO A 546 -0.14 3.21 32.34
C PRO A 546 -1.12 4.05 33.17
N ASN A 547 -0.73 4.52 34.36
CA ASN A 547 -1.60 5.32 35.22
C ASN A 547 -1.79 6.72 34.62
N ALA A 548 -0.72 7.31 34.06
CA ALA A 548 -0.81 8.59 33.35
C ALA A 548 -1.74 8.45 32.11
N LEU A 549 -1.60 7.37 31.32
CA LEU A 549 -2.50 7.10 30.20
C LEU A 549 -3.96 6.92 30.66
N GLY A 550 -4.18 6.17 31.74
CA GLY A 550 -5.51 5.96 32.31
C GLY A 550 -6.16 7.27 32.79
N THR A 551 -5.40 8.15 33.44
CA THR A 551 -5.89 9.46 33.89
C THR A 551 -6.31 10.32 32.69
N ILE A 552 -5.46 10.43 31.67
CA ILE A 552 -5.75 11.16 30.44
C ILE A 552 -6.98 10.52 29.71
N GLY A 553 -7.09 9.18 29.74
CA GLY A 553 -8.20 8.45 29.15
C GLY A 553 -9.55 8.77 29.80
N VAL A 554 -9.59 8.94 31.11
CA VAL A 554 -10.79 9.35 31.86
C VAL A 554 -11.17 10.80 31.49
N GLU A 555 -10.20 11.74 31.50
CA GLU A 555 -10.44 13.14 31.10
C GLU A 555 -11.02 13.21 29.69
N LEU A 556 -10.42 12.49 28.76
CA LEU A 556 -10.85 12.48 27.36
C LEU A 556 -12.22 11.83 27.16
N GLN A 557 -12.57 10.80 27.95
CA GLN A 557 -13.89 10.19 27.92
C GLN A 557 -14.99 11.16 28.37
N ILE A 558 -14.74 11.94 29.41
CA ILE A 558 -15.67 13.00 29.86
C ILE A 558 -15.89 13.99 28.73
N GLN A 559 -14.84 14.46 28.08
CA GLN A 559 -14.93 15.37 26.93
C GLN A 559 -15.70 14.77 25.75
N ILE A 560 -15.47 13.49 25.42
CA ILE A 560 -16.20 12.75 24.37
C ILE A 560 -17.70 12.72 24.69
N ASP A 561 -18.06 12.43 25.92
CA ASP A 561 -19.45 12.33 26.37
C ASP A 561 -20.16 13.71 26.35
N GLU A 562 -19.45 14.78 26.74
CA GLU A 562 -19.95 16.15 26.67
C GLU A 562 -20.16 16.60 25.23
N LEU A 563 -19.19 16.35 24.33
CA LEU A 563 -19.30 16.64 22.91
C LEU A 563 -20.44 15.84 22.25
N ALA A 564 -20.60 14.57 22.60
CA ALA A 564 -21.71 13.76 22.09
C ALA A 564 -23.08 14.31 22.52
N LYS A 565 -23.22 14.79 23.75
CA LYS A 565 -24.44 15.48 24.21
C LYS A 565 -24.70 16.77 23.43
N SER A 566 -23.67 17.61 23.23
CA SER A 566 -23.75 18.85 22.47
C SER A 566 -24.16 18.56 21.01
N ILE A 567 -23.53 17.58 20.37
CA ILE A 567 -23.86 17.16 18.99
C ILE A 567 -25.33 16.74 18.88
N HIS A 568 -25.83 15.92 19.82
CA HIS A 568 -27.20 15.47 19.83
C HIS A 568 -28.18 16.63 20.08
N GLN A 569 -27.81 17.61 20.93
CA GLN A 569 -28.61 18.82 21.15
C GLN A 569 -28.68 19.69 19.88
N HIS A 570 -27.56 19.90 19.22
CA HIS A 570 -27.52 20.67 17.95
C HIS A 570 -28.25 19.96 16.82
N ALA A 571 -28.34 18.63 16.85
CA ALA A 571 -29.09 17.84 15.86
C ALA A 571 -30.58 17.69 16.21
N ASP A 572 -31.01 18.12 17.40
CA ASP A 572 -32.36 17.94 17.94
C ASP A 572 -32.84 16.47 17.92
N ARG A 573 -31.91 15.53 17.94
CA ARG A 573 -32.15 14.08 17.96
C ARG A 573 -30.90 13.26 18.30
N SER A 574 -31.13 12.04 18.79
CA SER A 574 -30.07 11.07 19.01
C SER A 574 -29.78 10.25 17.73
N PHE A 575 -28.51 10.03 17.42
CA PHE A 575 -28.04 9.23 16.30
C PHE A 575 -26.63 8.69 16.57
N ASN A 576 -26.17 7.74 15.77
CA ASN A 576 -24.80 7.24 15.89
C ASN A 576 -23.81 8.19 15.18
N ILE A 577 -23.07 9.01 15.94
CA ILE A 577 -22.11 10.00 15.47
C ILE A 577 -20.98 9.32 14.67
N ALA A 578 -20.62 8.08 15.04
CA ALA A 578 -19.60 7.30 14.35
C ALA A 578 -20.07 6.76 12.98
N SER A 579 -21.38 6.81 12.66
CA SER A 579 -21.92 6.36 11.39
C SER A 579 -21.87 7.46 10.33
N PRO A 580 -20.99 7.39 9.30
CA PRO A 580 -20.94 8.39 8.24
C PRO A 580 -22.28 8.62 7.53
N LYS A 581 -23.09 7.55 7.42
CA LYS A 581 -24.42 7.61 6.80
C LYS A 581 -25.39 8.47 7.63
N GLN A 582 -25.56 8.13 8.92
CA GLN A 582 -26.46 8.87 9.80
C GLN A 582 -25.99 10.32 9.99
N LEU A 583 -24.68 10.51 10.15
CA LEU A 583 -24.11 11.84 10.24
C LEU A 583 -24.39 12.68 8.98
N GLY A 584 -24.22 12.10 7.81
CA GLY A 584 -24.52 12.77 6.54
C GLY A 584 -26.00 13.17 6.41
N GLU A 585 -26.92 12.27 6.78
CA GLU A 585 -28.37 12.55 6.82
C GLU A 585 -28.70 13.71 7.78
N ILE A 586 -28.05 13.76 8.95
CA ILE A 586 -28.23 14.87 9.92
C ILE A 586 -27.71 16.19 9.35
N LEU A 587 -26.49 16.22 8.84
CA LEU A 587 -25.86 17.47 8.42
C LEU A 587 -26.49 18.07 7.15
N PHE A 588 -26.86 17.23 6.20
CA PHE A 588 -27.26 17.67 4.86
C PHE A 588 -28.76 17.59 4.61
N ASP A 589 -29.48 16.58 5.14
CA ASP A 589 -30.93 16.45 4.93
C ASP A 589 -31.71 17.13 6.05
N HIS A 590 -31.26 17.04 7.32
CA HIS A 590 -31.97 17.61 8.45
C HIS A 590 -31.61 19.07 8.73
N LEU A 591 -30.29 19.37 8.84
CA LEU A 591 -29.78 20.71 9.13
C LEU A 591 -29.56 21.56 7.87
N GLY A 592 -29.54 20.97 6.68
CA GLY A 592 -29.41 21.69 5.41
C GLY A 592 -28.11 22.50 5.26
N LEU A 593 -26.98 22.04 5.82
CA LEU A 593 -25.74 22.85 5.92
C LEU A 593 -25.05 23.09 4.57
N ALA A 594 -25.45 22.40 3.52
CA ALA A 594 -24.95 22.61 2.16
C ALA A 594 -26.00 22.27 1.10
N ASP A 595 -26.24 23.19 0.17
CA ASP A 595 -27.23 23.01 -0.94
C ASP A 595 -26.81 21.89 -1.91
N LYS A 596 -25.50 21.67 -2.08
CA LYS A 596 -24.92 20.63 -2.93
C LYS A 596 -23.84 19.87 -2.17
N ALA A 597 -24.26 19.00 -1.27
CA ALA A 597 -23.34 18.15 -0.53
C ALA A 597 -22.72 17.07 -1.43
N LYS A 598 -21.40 16.94 -1.37
CA LYS A 598 -20.67 15.90 -2.11
C LYS A 598 -21.06 14.51 -1.61
N LYS A 599 -21.27 13.58 -2.53
CA LYS A 599 -21.55 12.18 -2.23
C LYS A 599 -20.40 11.29 -2.68
N THR A 600 -20.27 10.14 -2.03
CA THR A 600 -19.37 9.06 -2.44
C THR A 600 -19.92 8.37 -3.69
N LYS A 601 -19.11 7.53 -4.34
CA LYS A 601 -19.55 6.68 -5.48
C LYS A 601 -20.75 5.77 -5.12
N THR A 602 -20.94 5.47 -3.83
CA THR A 602 -22.09 4.68 -3.31
C THR A 602 -23.31 5.52 -2.93
N GLY A 603 -23.31 6.82 -3.26
CA GLY A 603 -24.43 7.72 -3.00
C GLY A 603 -24.53 8.24 -1.56
N GLN A 604 -23.64 7.88 -0.65
CA GLN A 604 -23.58 8.40 0.72
C GLN A 604 -22.93 9.79 0.73
N TYR A 605 -23.38 10.65 1.62
CA TYR A 605 -22.73 11.93 1.85
C TYR A 605 -21.29 11.76 2.31
N LYS A 606 -20.37 12.55 1.76
CA LYS A 606 -19.02 12.66 2.27
C LYS A 606 -19.04 13.42 3.58
N THR A 607 -18.50 12.81 4.61
CA THR A 607 -18.36 13.40 5.95
C THR A 607 -16.91 13.30 6.43
N ASP A 608 -15.94 13.24 5.49
CA ASP A 608 -14.52 13.29 5.83
C ASP A 608 -14.14 14.65 6.44
N GLU A 609 -12.99 14.68 7.12
CA GLU A 609 -12.49 15.87 7.80
C GLU A 609 -12.39 17.07 6.85
N GLN A 610 -11.93 16.86 5.62
CA GLN A 610 -11.81 17.90 4.60
C GLN A 610 -13.19 18.50 4.25
N THR A 611 -14.21 17.64 4.09
CA THR A 611 -15.58 18.11 3.81
C THR A 611 -16.16 18.88 5.00
N LEU A 612 -15.97 18.36 6.23
CA LEU A 612 -16.47 19.01 7.44
C LEU A 612 -15.78 20.36 7.69
N SER A 613 -14.46 20.44 7.50
CA SER A 613 -13.71 21.71 7.66
C SER A 613 -14.20 22.82 6.73
N THR A 614 -14.73 22.48 5.53
CA THR A 614 -15.35 23.51 4.66
C THR A 614 -16.68 24.06 5.18
N LEU A 615 -17.27 23.40 6.17
CA LEU A 615 -18.51 23.77 6.82
C LEU A 615 -18.27 24.42 8.18
N GLU A 616 -17.01 24.53 8.63
CA GLU A 616 -16.65 25.16 9.89
C GLU A 616 -17.15 26.62 9.93
N GLY A 617 -17.72 27.02 11.06
CA GLY A 617 -18.33 28.34 11.20
C GLY A 617 -19.78 28.46 10.70
N LYS A 618 -20.30 27.51 9.93
CA LYS A 618 -21.72 27.53 9.50
C LYS A 618 -22.69 27.06 10.58
N HIS A 619 -22.27 26.13 11.41
CA HIS A 619 -23.08 25.60 12.51
C HIS A 619 -22.17 25.03 13.60
N PRO A 620 -22.49 25.24 14.91
CA PRO A 620 -21.67 24.76 16.01
C PRO A 620 -21.44 23.24 16.01
N ILE A 621 -22.40 22.48 15.51
CA ILE A 621 -22.30 21.01 15.41
C ILE A 621 -21.05 20.54 14.67
N ILE A 622 -20.53 21.33 13.73
CA ILE A 622 -19.38 20.94 12.90
C ILE A 622 -18.10 20.90 13.75
N SER A 623 -17.83 21.95 14.52
CA SER A 623 -16.67 21.97 15.40
C SER A 623 -16.74 20.91 16.49
N ASP A 624 -17.94 20.64 17.00
CA ASP A 624 -18.15 19.58 18.00
C ASP A 624 -17.88 18.19 17.40
N ILE A 625 -18.33 17.92 16.16
CA ILE A 625 -18.06 16.65 15.47
C ILE A 625 -16.57 16.46 15.21
N LEU A 626 -15.89 17.51 14.74
CA LEU A 626 -14.43 17.46 14.49
C LEU A 626 -13.69 17.16 15.79
N SER A 627 -14.00 17.89 16.87
CA SER A 627 -13.43 17.67 18.21
C SER A 627 -13.76 16.30 18.79
N TRP A 628 -14.99 15.82 18.60
CA TRP A 628 -15.41 14.48 19.03
C TRP A 628 -14.64 13.37 18.30
N ARG A 629 -14.45 13.51 16.99
CA ARG A 629 -13.67 12.55 16.20
C ARG A 629 -12.22 12.52 16.61
N GLU A 630 -11.59 13.68 16.80
CA GLU A 630 -10.23 13.78 17.28
C GLU A 630 -10.07 13.10 18.64
N ALA A 631 -10.92 13.45 19.62
CA ALA A 631 -10.88 12.89 20.95
C ALA A 631 -11.09 11.36 20.95
N THR A 632 -12.07 10.88 20.19
CA THR A 632 -12.35 9.43 20.06
C THR A 632 -11.19 8.68 19.44
N LYS A 633 -10.58 9.25 18.38
CA LYS A 633 -9.41 8.67 17.72
C LYS A 633 -8.20 8.61 18.65
N LEU A 634 -7.92 9.69 19.37
CA LEU A 634 -6.83 9.74 20.36
C LEU A 634 -7.00 8.69 21.45
N LYS A 635 -8.22 8.56 21.98
CA LYS A 635 -8.53 7.58 22.99
C LYS A 635 -8.33 6.15 22.50
N SER A 636 -8.99 5.79 21.40
CA SER A 636 -8.96 4.41 20.89
C SER A 636 -7.58 4.01 20.36
N THR A 637 -6.88 4.90 19.66
CA THR A 637 -5.61 4.59 18.99
C THR A 637 -4.42 4.57 19.95
N TYR A 638 -4.44 5.44 20.97
CA TYR A 638 -3.29 5.57 21.88
C TYR A 638 -3.60 5.19 23.32
N LEU A 639 -4.62 5.79 23.94
CA LEU A 639 -4.81 5.62 25.38
C LEU A 639 -5.28 4.21 25.75
N ASP A 640 -6.16 3.63 24.95
CA ASP A 640 -6.65 2.27 25.15
C ASP A 640 -5.71 1.22 24.55
N ALA A 641 -5.01 1.52 23.46
CA ALA A 641 -4.17 0.57 22.76
C ALA A 641 -2.73 0.46 23.33
N LEU A 642 -2.07 1.59 23.66
CA LEU A 642 -0.67 1.55 24.11
C LEU A 642 -0.42 0.63 25.31
N PRO A 643 -1.29 0.57 26.35
CA PRO A 643 -1.09 -0.36 27.46
C PRO A 643 -1.03 -1.83 27.05
N THR A 644 -1.72 -2.21 25.96
CA THR A 644 -1.74 -3.59 25.46
C THR A 644 -0.46 -3.99 24.73
N HIS A 645 0.37 -3.00 24.34
CA HIS A 645 1.67 -3.21 23.70
C HIS A 645 2.85 -3.24 24.69
N ILE A 646 2.58 -3.12 26.00
CA ILE A 646 3.65 -3.25 26.99
C ILE A 646 4.04 -4.72 27.09
N VAL A 647 5.29 -5.02 26.74
CA VAL A 647 5.85 -6.37 26.85
C VAL A 647 6.08 -6.70 28.32
N PRO A 648 5.47 -7.78 28.87
CA PRO A 648 5.53 -8.07 30.30
C PRO A 648 6.95 -8.25 30.85
N GLU A 649 7.84 -8.85 30.06
CA GLU A 649 9.23 -9.16 30.42
C GLU A 649 10.08 -7.90 30.62
N THR A 650 9.83 -6.87 29.83
CA THR A 650 10.60 -5.61 29.85
C THR A 650 9.87 -4.48 30.56
N GLY A 651 8.55 -4.55 30.65
CA GLY A 651 7.69 -3.46 31.12
C GLY A 651 7.68 -2.24 30.16
N ARG A 652 8.09 -2.40 28.90
CA ARG A 652 8.29 -1.33 27.93
C ARG A 652 7.50 -1.62 26.64
N ILE A 653 7.33 -0.59 25.82
CA ILE A 653 6.78 -0.70 24.46
C ILE A 653 7.95 -0.78 23.49
N HIS A 654 7.89 -1.75 22.59
CA HIS A 654 8.91 -2.05 21.58
C HIS A 654 8.29 -1.90 20.19
N THR A 655 8.41 -0.71 19.59
CA THR A 655 7.98 -0.47 18.21
C THR A 655 8.89 -1.17 17.21
N HIS A 656 8.41 -1.39 15.99
CA HIS A 656 9.20 -1.82 14.85
C HIS A 656 9.52 -0.64 13.94
N PHE A 657 10.79 -0.46 13.56
CA PHE A 657 11.20 0.53 12.58
C PHE A 657 11.45 -0.11 11.21
N HIS A 658 10.81 0.41 10.18
CA HIS A 658 10.98 -0.04 8.80
C HIS A 658 11.84 0.98 8.04
N GLN A 659 12.94 0.49 7.42
CA GLN A 659 13.95 1.36 6.81
C GLN A 659 13.55 1.91 5.45
N LEU A 660 12.84 1.13 4.63
CA LEU A 660 12.61 1.42 3.22
C LEU A 660 11.12 1.30 2.79
N VAL A 661 10.17 1.31 3.74
CA VAL A 661 8.73 1.36 3.43
C VAL A 661 8.34 2.72 2.87
N ALA A 662 8.90 3.80 3.42
CA ALA A 662 8.66 5.13 2.90
C ALA A 662 9.56 5.38 1.69
N ALA A 663 8.96 5.70 0.53
CA ALA A 663 9.69 5.94 -0.71
C ALA A 663 10.70 7.12 -0.64
N THR A 664 10.61 7.98 0.38
CA THR A 664 11.57 9.05 0.67
C THR A 664 12.80 8.59 1.46
N GLY A 665 12.86 7.33 1.87
CA GLY A 665 13.90 6.80 2.76
C GLY A 665 13.69 7.12 4.25
N ARG A 666 12.58 7.79 4.64
CA ARG A 666 12.24 7.99 6.05
C ARG A 666 11.96 6.65 6.73
N LEU A 667 12.29 6.54 8.00
CA LEU A 667 11.84 5.42 8.83
C LEU A 667 10.32 5.49 9.02
N ALA A 668 9.68 4.33 8.99
CA ALA A 668 8.29 4.18 9.41
C ALA A 668 8.26 3.31 10.67
N SER A 669 7.29 3.53 11.56
CA SER A 669 7.14 2.70 12.75
C SER A 669 5.78 2.00 12.76
N SER A 670 5.74 0.76 13.29
CA SER A 670 4.54 -0.04 13.45
C SER A 670 4.58 -0.84 14.77
N ASP A 671 3.44 -1.33 15.19
CA ASP A 671 3.22 -2.28 16.28
C ASP A 671 3.84 -1.89 17.64
N PRO A 672 3.52 -0.68 18.19
CA PRO A 672 2.61 0.36 17.68
C PRO A 672 3.33 1.45 16.89
N ASN A 673 2.61 2.21 16.03
CA ASN A 673 3.17 3.38 15.37
C ASN A 673 3.30 4.56 16.35
N LEU A 674 4.52 4.78 16.87
CA LEU A 674 4.82 5.87 17.80
C LEU A 674 5.14 7.21 17.11
N GLN A 675 5.41 7.20 15.80
CA GLN A 675 5.70 8.40 15.02
C GLN A 675 4.45 9.26 14.75
N ASN A 676 3.26 8.67 14.89
CA ASN A 676 1.99 9.37 14.64
C ASN A 676 1.33 9.96 15.89
N ILE A 677 2.02 9.98 17.04
CA ILE A 677 1.50 10.62 18.27
C ILE A 677 1.39 12.13 18.01
N PRO A 678 0.18 12.73 18.10
CA PRO A 678 -0.03 14.11 17.69
C PRO A 678 0.77 15.10 18.54
N VAL A 679 1.37 16.11 17.90
CA VAL A 679 2.15 17.18 18.53
C VAL A 679 1.38 18.49 18.58
N ARG A 680 0.39 18.68 17.66
CA ARG A 680 -0.27 20.00 17.45
C ARG A 680 -1.42 20.23 18.42
N SER A 681 -2.21 19.22 18.75
CA SER A 681 -3.33 19.38 19.68
C SER A 681 -2.89 19.25 21.13
N GLU A 682 -3.56 19.96 22.03
CA GLU A 682 -3.29 19.87 23.48
C GLU A 682 -3.47 18.45 24.02
N ALA A 683 -4.55 17.79 23.59
CA ALA A 683 -4.84 16.41 23.99
C ALA A 683 -3.75 15.45 23.48
N GLY A 684 -3.29 15.60 22.21
CA GLY A 684 -2.19 14.79 21.68
C GLY A 684 -0.88 15.01 22.43
N ARG A 685 -0.55 16.25 22.75
CA ARG A 685 0.64 16.60 23.56
C ARG A 685 0.59 15.96 24.96
N LYS A 686 -0.58 15.91 25.59
CA LYS A 686 -0.74 15.26 26.90
C LYS A 686 -0.35 13.78 26.88
N ILE A 687 -0.56 13.06 25.75
CA ILE A 687 -0.15 11.66 25.61
C ILE A 687 1.36 11.50 25.77
N ARG A 688 2.17 12.45 25.27
CA ARG A 688 3.64 12.44 25.44
C ARG A 688 4.09 12.51 26.91
N LYS A 689 3.24 13.00 27.83
CA LYS A 689 3.50 12.99 29.26
C LYS A 689 3.61 11.59 29.85
N ALA A 690 2.94 10.60 29.26
CA ALA A 690 2.98 9.22 29.71
C ALA A 690 4.28 8.50 29.32
N PHE A 691 5.05 9.01 28.38
CA PHE A 691 6.34 8.46 28.00
C PHE A 691 7.42 8.98 28.95
N VAL A 692 7.94 8.08 29.79
CA VAL A 692 8.82 8.38 30.91
C VAL A 692 10.15 7.64 30.77
N PRO A 693 11.23 8.14 31.42
CA PRO A 693 12.50 7.42 31.41
C PRO A 693 12.38 6.08 32.13
N ARG A 694 13.30 5.17 31.86
CA ARG A 694 13.37 3.90 32.57
C ARG A 694 13.56 4.11 34.08
N LYS A 695 12.96 3.22 34.87
CA LYS A 695 13.20 3.16 36.28
C LYS A 695 14.52 2.41 36.55
N SER A 696 15.44 3.01 37.26
CA SER A 696 16.67 2.30 37.65
C SER A 696 16.33 1.14 38.58
N GLN A 697 16.73 -0.05 38.18
CA GLN A 697 16.72 -1.23 39.10
C GLN A 697 18.01 -1.29 39.95
N ILE A 698 19.04 -0.53 39.56
CA ILE A 698 20.35 -0.46 40.21
C ILE A 698 20.47 0.94 40.85
N SER A 699 20.55 0.99 42.14
CA SER A 699 20.19 2.08 43.06
C SER A 699 20.74 3.48 42.91
N ASN A 700 21.53 3.86 41.89
CA ASN A 700 22.23 5.16 41.88
C ASN A 700 22.03 6.03 40.64
N PHE A 701 21.49 5.50 39.56
CA PHE A 701 21.30 6.32 38.33
C PHE A 701 19.91 6.96 38.29
N LYS A 702 19.87 8.26 38.10
CA LYS A 702 18.62 9.01 37.75
C LYS A 702 18.58 9.22 36.25
N PHE A 703 17.48 8.85 35.64
CA PHE A 703 17.25 9.03 34.21
C PHE A 703 16.23 10.12 33.96
N GLN A 704 16.42 10.80 32.84
CA GLN A 704 15.44 11.71 32.23
C GLN A 704 15.30 11.40 30.75
N ILE A 705 14.24 11.89 30.13
CA ILE A 705 14.11 11.88 28.68
C ILE A 705 14.93 13.06 28.15
N LEU A 706 15.81 12.80 27.19
CA LEU A 706 16.42 13.80 26.31
C LEU A 706 15.73 13.71 24.95
N SER A 707 15.29 14.85 24.43
CA SER A 707 14.82 15.03 23.08
C SER A 707 15.80 15.93 22.32
N CYS A 708 16.16 15.53 21.10
CA CYS A 708 16.99 16.32 20.20
C CYS A 708 16.30 16.39 18.83
N ASP A 709 15.94 17.59 18.37
CA ASP A 709 15.18 17.83 17.15
C ASP A 709 15.95 18.74 16.18
N TYR A 710 15.96 18.39 14.89
CA TYR A 710 16.54 19.24 13.87
C TYR A 710 15.70 20.49 13.62
N SER A 711 16.30 21.66 13.77
CA SER A 711 15.59 22.92 13.54
C SER A 711 15.47 23.23 12.05
N GLN A 712 14.25 23.16 11.52
CA GLN A 712 13.87 23.53 10.15
C GLN A 712 14.71 22.82 9.05
N ILE A 713 15.05 21.57 9.25
CA ILE A 713 16.02 20.86 8.41
C ILE A 713 15.65 20.85 6.92
N GLU A 714 14.36 20.64 6.58
CA GLU A 714 13.92 20.63 5.19
C GLU A 714 14.12 21.98 4.48
N LEU A 715 13.93 23.10 5.19
CA LEU A 715 14.21 24.44 4.65
C LEU A 715 15.71 24.69 4.49
N ARG A 716 16.54 24.19 5.39
CA ARG A 716 18.00 24.27 5.28
C ARG A 716 18.52 23.46 4.10
N VAL A 717 17.98 22.24 3.94
CA VAL A 717 18.30 21.37 2.78
C VAL A 717 17.85 22.05 1.47
N MET A 718 16.65 22.63 1.43
CA MET A 718 16.15 23.34 0.24
C MET A 718 17.05 24.54 -0.10
N ALA A 719 17.40 25.36 0.89
CA ALA A 719 18.30 26.49 0.68
C ALA A 719 19.66 26.05 0.12
N ALA A 720 20.20 24.94 0.63
CA ALA A 720 21.47 24.39 0.19
C ALA A 720 21.41 23.82 -1.23
N ILE A 721 20.39 23.04 -1.57
CA ILE A 721 20.25 22.41 -2.91
C ILE A 721 19.90 23.46 -3.97
N ALA A 722 19.00 24.40 -3.66
CA ALA A 722 18.64 25.51 -4.55
C ALA A 722 19.73 26.59 -4.65
N ASN A 723 20.73 26.55 -3.77
CA ASN A 723 21.77 27.59 -3.63
C ASN A 723 21.16 28.99 -3.48
N ASP A 724 20.14 29.10 -2.64
CA ASP A 724 19.44 30.39 -2.42
C ASP A 724 20.20 31.27 -1.43
N ALA A 725 20.83 32.32 -1.95
CA ALA A 725 21.68 33.23 -1.15
C ALA A 725 20.94 33.87 0.02
N THR A 726 19.67 34.26 -0.17
CA THR A 726 18.86 34.92 0.86
C THR A 726 18.55 33.97 2.03
N MET A 727 18.14 32.76 1.72
CA MET A 727 17.87 31.75 2.76
C MET A 727 19.16 31.31 3.46
N ILE A 728 20.24 31.10 2.69
CA ILE A 728 21.55 30.73 3.23
C ILE A 728 22.05 31.79 4.22
N GLU A 729 21.94 33.07 3.85
CA GLU A 729 22.35 34.19 4.73
C GLU A 729 21.48 34.26 5.98
N ALA A 730 20.17 34.10 5.84
CA ALA A 730 19.25 34.03 6.98
C ALA A 730 19.66 32.95 7.98
N PHE A 731 19.96 31.73 7.49
CA PHE A 731 20.40 30.63 8.35
C PHE A 731 21.79 30.87 8.97
N ARG A 732 22.73 31.46 8.25
CA ARG A 732 24.06 31.80 8.78
C ARG A 732 23.99 32.84 9.90
N ASN A 733 23.09 33.81 9.76
CA ASN A 733 22.89 34.87 10.72
C ASN A 733 21.90 34.48 11.85
N ASN A 734 21.46 33.25 11.88
CA ASN A 734 20.43 32.74 12.80
C ASN A 734 19.16 33.60 12.82
N THR A 735 18.78 34.14 11.66
CA THR A 735 17.57 34.95 11.48
C THR A 735 16.37 34.03 11.18
N ASP A 736 15.21 34.35 11.75
CA ASP A 736 14.00 33.60 11.48
C ASP A 736 13.59 33.68 10.00
N VAL A 737 13.79 32.60 9.25
CA VAL A 737 13.50 32.53 7.81
C VAL A 737 12.04 32.84 7.48
N HIS A 738 11.11 32.53 8.40
CA HIS A 738 9.69 32.86 8.18
C HIS A 738 9.41 34.32 8.27
N THR A 739 10.09 35.05 9.17
CA THR A 739 10.04 36.52 9.27
C THR A 739 10.69 37.14 8.03
N VAL A 740 11.85 36.63 7.60
CA VAL A 740 12.51 37.11 6.36
C VAL A 740 11.58 36.92 5.14
N THR A 741 10.98 35.72 5.00
CA THR A 741 10.02 35.46 3.91
C THR A 741 8.80 36.39 4.01
N ALA A 742 8.22 36.58 5.20
CA ALA A 742 7.08 37.48 5.40
C ALA A 742 7.41 38.93 5.01
N SER A 743 8.51 39.44 5.51
CA SER A 743 9.00 40.78 5.17
C SER A 743 9.08 41.01 3.66
N LYS A 744 9.66 40.04 2.94
CA LYS A 744 9.83 40.11 1.48
C LYS A 744 8.51 39.91 0.70
N VAL A 745 7.71 38.95 1.06
CA VAL A 745 6.46 38.64 0.36
C VAL A 745 5.40 39.73 0.53
N PHE A 746 5.33 40.30 1.75
CA PHE A 746 4.36 41.36 2.05
C PHE A 746 4.94 42.76 1.90
N VAL A 747 6.24 42.86 1.56
CA VAL A 747 6.96 44.14 1.36
C VAL A 747 6.84 45.06 2.58
N VAL A 748 7.21 44.55 3.75
CA VAL A 748 7.23 45.24 5.03
C VAL A 748 8.60 45.06 5.70
N ASP A 749 9.00 46.01 6.57
CA ASP A 749 10.22 45.84 7.35
C ASP A 749 10.12 44.64 8.30
N PRO A 750 11.22 43.91 8.59
CA PRO A 750 11.19 42.75 9.49
C PRO A 750 10.56 42.99 10.85
N GLU A 751 10.70 44.25 11.39
CA GLU A 751 10.13 44.68 12.67
C GLU A 751 8.59 44.84 12.59
N ASP A 752 8.03 45.07 11.40
CA ASP A 752 6.61 45.28 11.16
C ASP A 752 5.89 43.94 10.77
N VAL A 753 6.59 42.82 10.70
CA VAL A 753 6.00 41.53 10.39
C VAL A 753 5.06 41.09 11.51
N THR A 754 3.77 41.04 11.21
CA THR A 754 2.77 40.55 12.16
C THR A 754 2.83 39.02 12.32
N SER A 755 2.27 38.52 13.43
CA SER A 755 2.17 37.06 13.67
C SER A 755 1.41 36.35 12.57
N ASP A 756 0.42 36.99 11.94
CA ASP A 756 -0.34 36.41 10.86
C ASP A 756 0.45 36.33 9.54
N MET A 757 1.21 37.39 9.23
CA MET A 757 2.14 37.39 8.09
C MET A 757 3.19 36.30 8.24
N ARG A 758 3.80 36.20 9.42
CA ARG A 758 4.78 35.14 9.74
C ARG A 758 4.17 33.73 9.62
N ARG A 759 2.94 33.56 10.14
CA ARG A 759 2.21 32.29 10.00
C ARG A 759 1.94 31.95 8.54
N THR A 760 1.52 32.91 7.75
CA THR A 760 1.31 32.75 6.30
C THR A 760 2.61 32.39 5.59
N ALA A 761 3.70 33.11 5.86
CA ALA A 761 5.01 32.81 5.30
C ALA A 761 5.51 31.40 5.69
N LYS A 762 5.27 30.97 6.93
CA LYS A 762 5.57 29.59 7.36
C LYS A 762 4.79 28.58 6.52
N MET A 763 3.50 28.80 6.28
CA MET A 763 2.70 27.90 5.44
C MET A 763 3.13 27.91 3.97
N VAL A 764 3.58 29.06 3.46
CA VAL A 764 4.10 29.19 2.10
C VAL A 764 5.44 28.47 1.99
N ASN A 765 6.40 28.71 2.88
CA ASN A 765 7.71 28.07 2.88
C ASN A 765 7.60 26.54 2.85
N PHE A 766 6.82 25.94 3.75
CA PHE A 766 6.61 24.50 3.73
C PHE A 766 5.73 24.07 2.56
N GLY A 767 4.71 24.85 2.20
CA GLY A 767 3.83 24.55 1.08
C GLY A 767 4.58 24.44 -0.24
N ILE A 768 5.56 25.32 -0.49
CA ILE A 768 6.38 25.30 -1.72
C ILE A 768 7.21 24.00 -1.79
N ILE A 769 7.86 23.60 -0.67
CA ILE A 769 8.59 22.31 -0.61
C ILE A 769 7.70 21.14 -1.04
N TYR A 770 6.42 21.17 -0.66
CA TYR A 770 5.45 20.14 -0.98
C TYR A 770 4.70 20.37 -2.32
N GLY A 771 5.14 21.36 -3.12
CA GLY A 771 4.55 21.68 -4.41
C GLY A 771 3.10 22.18 -4.31
N ILE A 772 2.80 23.05 -3.32
CA ILE A 772 1.44 23.56 -3.13
C ILE A 772 0.96 24.37 -4.34
N SER A 773 -0.26 24.11 -4.79
CA SER A 773 -0.91 24.95 -5.80
C SER A 773 -1.60 26.15 -5.18
N ALA A 774 -1.88 27.21 -6.00
CA ALA A 774 -2.66 28.36 -5.57
C ALA A 774 -4.03 27.96 -5.00
N PHE A 775 -4.65 26.91 -5.52
CA PHE A 775 -5.88 26.34 -4.95
C PHE A 775 -5.64 25.75 -3.56
N GLY A 776 -4.60 24.95 -3.40
CA GLY A 776 -4.26 24.36 -2.10
C GLY A 776 -3.93 25.41 -1.04
N LEU A 777 -3.19 26.45 -1.41
CA LEU A 777 -2.86 27.57 -0.51
C LEU A 777 -4.11 28.38 -0.14
N SER A 778 -4.96 28.70 -1.13
CA SER A 778 -6.25 29.39 -0.91
C SER A 778 -7.12 28.65 0.13
N GLN A 779 -7.22 27.35 0.03
CA GLN A 779 -7.98 26.52 0.98
C GLN A 779 -7.38 26.55 2.40
N ARG A 780 -6.06 26.48 2.50
CA ARG A 780 -5.36 26.43 3.81
C ARG A 780 -5.38 27.77 4.55
N LEU A 781 -5.32 28.87 3.80
CA LEU A 781 -5.34 30.21 4.35
C LEU A 781 -6.74 30.82 4.44
N ALA A 782 -7.76 30.16 3.87
CA ALA A 782 -9.12 30.66 3.71
C ALA A 782 -9.16 32.04 2.99
N ILE A 783 -8.31 32.23 1.95
CA ILE A 783 -8.20 33.46 1.15
C ILE A 783 -8.65 33.20 -0.29
N PRO A 784 -9.01 34.25 -1.07
CA PRO A 784 -9.31 34.11 -2.49
C PRO A 784 -8.13 33.48 -3.28
N ARG A 785 -8.46 32.68 -4.31
CA ARG A 785 -7.42 32.02 -5.14
C ARG A 785 -6.48 33.03 -5.81
N ALA A 786 -6.99 34.20 -6.20
CA ALA A 786 -6.17 35.27 -6.80
C ALA A 786 -5.11 35.79 -5.84
N GLU A 787 -5.46 35.95 -4.55
CA GLU A 787 -4.53 36.34 -3.51
C GLU A 787 -3.49 35.27 -3.23
N ALA A 788 -3.90 34.00 -3.15
CA ALA A 788 -2.99 32.87 -3.02
C ALA A 788 -2.00 32.80 -4.19
N THR A 789 -2.47 33.09 -5.43
CA THR A 789 -1.59 33.17 -6.61
C THR A 789 -0.57 34.29 -6.45
N ALA A 790 -1.02 35.48 -6.06
CA ALA A 790 -0.13 36.63 -5.87
C ALA A 790 0.95 36.38 -4.80
N ILE A 791 0.60 35.71 -3.70
CA ILE A 791 1.55 35.31 -2.65
C ILE A 791 2.60 34.33 -3.22
N ILE A 792 2.20 33.32 -3.97
CA ILE A 792 3.13 32.35 -4.58
C ILE A 792 4.04 33.04 -5.61
N GLU A 793 3.50 33.94 -6.43
CA GLU A 793 4.29 34.72 -7.40
C GLU A 793 5.26 35.68 -6.70
N ALA A 794 4.85 36.32 -5.62
CA ALA A 794 5.74 37.14 -4.80
C ALA A 794 6.87 36.31 -4.20
N TYR A 795 6.55 35.13 -3.68
CA TYR A 795 7.56 34.22 -3.14
C TYR A 795 8.61 33.85 -4.20
N PHE A 796 8.22 33.40 -5.39
CA PHE A 796 9.16 33.02 -6.44
C PHE A 796 9.90 34.20 -7.07
N ARG A 797 9.37 35.40 -6.96
CA ARG A 797 10.12 36.62 -7.36
C ARG A 797 11.26 36.89 -6.40
N GLU A 798 11.07 36.66 -5.11
CA GLU A 798 12.09 36.84 -4.06
C GLU A 798 13.07 35.66 -3.96
N TYR A 799 12.62 34.44 -4.36
CA TYR A 799 13.42 33.24 -4.33
C TYR A 799 13.44 32.55 -5.71
N PRO A 800 14.01 33.17 -6.75
CA PRO A 800 13.98 32.63 -8.11
C PRO A 800 14.76 31.33 -8.25
N THR A 801 15.84 31.16 -7.47
CA THR A 801 16.67 29.93 -7.48
C THR A 801 15.89 28.70 -7.00
N ILE A 802 14.91 28.88 -6.12
CA ILE A 802 14.03 27.79 -5.69
C ILE A 802 13.14 27.35 -6.85
N ARG A 803 12.60 28.29 -7.65
CA ARG A 803 11.83 27.95 -8.83
C ARG A 803 12.67 27.22 -9.88
N GLU A 804 13.87 27.74 -10.15
CA GLU A 804 14.83 27.11 -11.06
C GLU A 804 15.18 25.68 -10.61
N PHE A 805 15.38 25.46 -9.30
CA PHE A 805 15.58 24.14 -8.73
C PHE A 805 14.38 23.21 -9.02
N MET A 806 13.16 23.67 -8.78
CA MET A 806 11.95 22.87 -9.01
C MET A 806 11.81 22.50 -10.48
N ASP A 807 11.93 23.46 -11.39
CA ASP A 807 11.78 23.24 -12.84
C ASP A 807 12.88 22.29 -13.35
N ARG A 808 14.12 22.48 -12.92
CA ARG A 808 15.26 21.64 -13.24
C ARG A 808 15.06 20.21 -12.74
N THR A 809 14.64 20.04 -11.49
CA THR A 809 14.39 18.71 -10.89
C THR A 809 13.33 17.92 -11.67
N ILE A 810 12.25 18.57 -12.10
CA ILE A 810 11.23 17.93 -12.92
C ILE A 810 11.80 17.53 -14.29
N ALA A 811 12.58 18.42 -14.91
CA ALA A 811 13.14 18.15 -16.25
C ALA A 811 14.14 16.99 -16.21
N GLU A 812 15.08 17.01 -15.26
CA GLU A 812 16.05 15.93 -15.03
C GLU A 812 15.38 14.62 -14.68
N ALA A 813 14.35 14.65 -13.81
CA ALA A 813 13.62 13.46 -13.43
C ALA A 813 12.81 12.82 -14.59
N ARG A 814 12.31 13.63 -15.55
CA ARG A 814 11.65 13.12 -16.74
C ARG A 814 12.62 12.39 -17.68
N GLU A 815 13.85 12.86 -17.74
CA GLU A 815 14.91 12.26 -18.58
C GLU A 815 15.50 11.02 -17.92
N ALA A 816 15.88 11.11 -16.62
CA ALA A 816 16.54 10.04 -15.90
C ALA A 816 15.56 8.97 -15.37
N GLY A 817 14.27 9.31 -15.20
CA GLY A 817 13.26 8.43 -14.57
C GLY A 817 13.29 8.42 -13.04
N TYR A 818 14.23 9.14 -12.42
CA TYR A 818 14.40 9.21 -10.96
C TYR A 818 14.90 10.57 -10.49
N VAL A 819 14.86 10.80 -9.18
CA VAL A 819 15.58 11.88 -8.48
C VAL A 819 16.50 11.32 -7.43
N GLU A 820 17.51 12.10 -7.01
CA GLU A 820 18.51 11.70 -6.02
C GLU A 820 18.54 12.64 -4.81
N THR A 821 18.85 12.09 -3.63
CA THR A 821 19.23 12.87 -2.44
C THR A 821 20.68 13.33 -2.53
N LEU A 822 21.13 14.17 -1.60
CA LEU A 822 22.55 14.54 -1.51
C LEU A 822 23.47 13.34 -1.18
N SER A 823 22.93 12.28 -0.61
CA SER A 823 23.67 11.03 -0.36
C SER A 823 23.69 10.10 -1.58
N GLY A 824 22.92 10.39 -2.64
CA GLY A 824 22.80 9.57 -3.83
C GLY A 824 21.69 8.52 -3.79
N ARG A 825 20.79 8.57 -2.79
CA ARG A 825 19.60 7.70 -2.76
C ARG A 825 18.66 8.05 -3.90
N ARG A 826 18.22 7.04 -4.67
CA ARG A 826 17.29 7.20 -5.79
C ARG A 826 15.85 6.91 -5.42
N ARG A 827 14.95 7.70 -6.04
CA ARG A 827 13.53 7.38 -6.09
C ARG A 827 13.03 7.48 -7.52
N TYR A 828 12.40 6.43 -8.01
CA TYR A 828 11.90 6.33 -9.38
C TYR A 828 10.49 6.89 -9.54
N PHE A 829 10.19 7.48 -10.70
CA PHE A 829 8.92 8.16 -10.99
C PHE A 829 8.38 7.78 -12.39
N PRO A 830 7.79 6.60 -12.57
CA PRO A 830 7.24 6.17 -13.86
C PRO A 830 6.12 7.09 -14.37
N ASP A 831 5.36 7.75 -13.46
CA ASP A 831 4.21 8.58 -13.82
C ASP A 831 4.56 10.02 -14.26
N LEU A 832 5.83 10.43 -14.28
CA LEU A 832 6.22 11.79 -14.70
C LEU A 832 5.88 12.10 -16.16
N ASN A 833 5.77 11.08 -17.00
CA ASN A 833 5.42 11.18 -18.40
C ASN A 833 3.98 10.72 -18.69
N SER A 834 3.15 10.49 -17.66
CA SER A 834 1.76 10.06 -17.81
C SER A 834 0.93 11.11 -18.56
N GLY A 835 0.05 10.68 -19.47
CA GLY A 835 -0.95 11.51 -20.12
C GLY A 835 -1.97 12.07 -19.14
N ASN A 836 -2.21 11.37 -18.02
CA ASN A 836 -3.12 11.82 -16.97
C ASN A 836 -2.51 12.96 -16.15
N GLN A 837 -3.11 14.16 -16.26
CA GLN A 837 -2.63 15.37 -15.60
C GLN A 837 -2.57 15.24 -14.07
N ASN A 838 -3.46 14.48 -13.44
CA ASN A 838 -3.47 14.29 -11.99
C ASN A 838 -2.31 13.41 -11.52
N LEU A 839 -2.07 12.28 -12.21
CA LEU A 839 -0.94 11.38 -11.93
C LEU A 839 0.37 12.11 -12.16
N ARG A 840 0.52 12.76 -13.31
CA ARG A 840 1.72 13.55 -13.63
C ARG A 840 1.97 14.64 -12.60
N GLY A 841 0.95 15.44 -12.23
CA GLY A 841 1.10 16.51 -11.24
C GLY A 841 1.42 15.98 -9.83
N ASN A 842 0.95 14.78 -9.46
CA ASN A 842 1.34 14.13 -8.21
C ASN A 842 2.81 13.68 -8.26
N ALA A 843 3.25 13.09 -9.37
CA ALA A 843 4.63 12.65 -9.58
C ALA A 843 5.59 13.83 -9.58
N GLU A 844 5.26 14.95 -10.24
CA GLU A 844 6.06 16.18 -10.25
C GLU A 844 6.25 16.74 -8.82
N ARG A 845 5.17 16.83 -8.03
CA ARG A 845 5.26 17.27 -6.63
C ARG A 845 6.13 16.35 -5.79
N ALA A 846 5.98 15.05 -5.96
CA ALA A 846 6.77 14.07 -5.23
C ALA A 846 8.25 14.09 -5.67
N ALA A 847 8.54 14.37 -6.95
CA ALA A 847 9.90 14.51 -7.47
C ALA A 847 10.61 15.74 -6.86
N ILE A 848 9.93 16.88 -6.77
CA ILE A 848 10.49 18.09 -6.12
C ILE A 848 10.79 17.84 -4.64
N ASN A 849 9.90 17.17 -3.95
CA ASN A 849 9.99 16.95 -2.51
C ASN A 849 11.04 15.91 -2.10
N THR A 850 11.26 14.89 -2.93
CA THR A 850 12.12 13.74 -2.59
C THR A 850 13.58 14.12 -2.31
N PRO A 851 14.28 14.96 -3.09
CA PRO A 851 15.65 15.37 -2.77
C PRO A 851 15.76 16.05 -1.40
N ILE A 852 14.74 16.79 -1.00
CA ILE A 852 14.71 17.54 0.27
C ILE A 852 14.44 16.60 1.45
N GLN A 853 13.31 15.90 1.42
CA GLN A 853 12.92 14.99 2.50
C GLN A 853 13.84 13.78 2.61
N GLY A 854 14.29 13.25 1.46
CA GLY A 854 15.19 12.11 1.45
C GLY A 854 16.56 12.47 2.02
N THR A 855 17.10 13.67 1.72
CA THR A 855 18.35 14.13 2.32
C THR A 855 18.22 14.32 3.84
N ALA A 856 17.10 14.87 4.32
CA ALA A 856 16.84 14.97 5.76
C ALA A 856 16.75 13.57 6.42
N ALA A 857 16.13 12.60 5.73
CA ALA A 857 16.06 11.22 6.20
C ALA A 857 17.44 10.53 6.23
N ASP A 858 18.26 10.73 5.22
CA ASP A 858 19.63 10.21 5.20
C ASP A 858 20.48 10.86 6.32
N MET A 859 20.31 12.15 6.55
CA MET A 859 21.03 12.88 7.61
C MET A 859 20.72 12.31 9.00
N ILE A 860 19.45 12.09 9.34
CA ILE A 860 19.10 11.56 10.66
C ILE A 860 19.55 10.10 10.82
N LYS A 861 19.52 9.29 9.76
CA LYS A 861 20.05 7.92 9.77
C LYS A 861 21.55 7.91 10.04
N LEU A 862 22.29 8.78 9.38
CA LEU A 862 23.74 8.95 9.61
C LEU A 862 24.03 9.45 11.03
N ALA A 863 23.22 10.37 11.56
CA ALA A 863 23.33 10.82 12.95
C ALA A 863 23.10 9.65 13.92
N MET A 864 22.06 8.84 13.70
CA MET A 864 21.78 7.66 14.52
C MET A 864 22.96 6.66 14.55
N ILE A 865 23.59 6.41 13.41
CA ILE A 865 24.76 5.53 13.29
C ILE A 865 25.94 6.09 14.11
N ARG A 866 26.21 7.38 13.99
CA ARG A 866 27.31 8.04 14.74
C ARG A 866 27.04 8.07 16.25
N ILE A 867 25.82 8.38 16.65
CA ILE A 867 25.41 8.41 18.07
C ILE A 867 25.47 7.00 18.67
N ASP A 868 25.05 5.98 17.93
CA ASP A 868 25.17 4.60 18.39
C ASP A 868 26.64 4.19 18.60
N SER A 869 27.51 4.54 17.66
CA SER A 869 28.93 4.31 17.80
C SER A 869 29.50 5.04 19.04
N LEU A 870 29.13 6.29 19.26
CA LEU A 870 29.51 7.07 20.43
C LEU A 870 29.05 6.43 21.74
N LEU A 871 27.80 5.94 21.81
CA LEU A 871 27.24 5.27 22.99
C LEU A 871 27.93 3.94 23.31
N ARG A 872 28.69 3.37 22.37
CA ARG A 872 29.45 2.12 22.52
C ARG A 872 30.93 2.33 22.83
N GLU A 873 31.48 3.54 22.66
CA GLU A 873 32.86 3.84 22.98
C GLU A 873 33.18 3.64 24.48
N LYS A 874 32.19 3.95 25.31
CA LYS A 874 32.23 3.78 26.76
C LYS A 874 30.95 3.05 27.22
N PRO A 875 30.94 2.44 28.39
CA PRO A 875 29.76 1.76 28.94
C PRO A 875 28.70 2.76 29.43
N TYR A 876 28.26 3.68 28.56
CA TYR A 876 27.20 4.63 28.89
C TYR A 876 25.90 3.92 29.25
N GLN A 877 25.23 4.46 30.27
CA GLN A 877 23.91 4.00 30.70
C GLN A 877 22.80 4.62 29.85
N SER A 878 23.05 5.78 29.26
CA SER A 878 22.14 6.43 28.34
C SER A 878 21.90 5.60 27.08
N LYS A 879 20.67 5.60 26.55
CA LYS A 879 20.24 4.79 25.39
C LYS A 879 19.40 5.62 24.42
N MET A 880 19.59 5.44 23.13
CA MET A 880 18.70 5.95 22.09
C MET A 880 17.45 5.06 22.00
N LEU A 881 16.26 5.65 22.03
CA LEU A 881 14.99 4.91 22.17
C LEU A 881 14.11 5.01 20.91
N LEU A 882 13.87 6.24 20.47
CA LEU A 882 12.95 6.51 19.36
C LEU A 882 13.55 7.49 18.36
N GLN A 883 13.11 7.34 17.13
CA GLN A 883 13.21 8.34 16.08
C GLN A 883 11.78 8.72 15.66
N VAL A 884 11.44 10.02 15.71
CA VAL A 884 10.11 10.54 15.39
C VAL A 884 10.25 11.78 14.53
N HIS A 885 9.90 11.69 13.24
CA HIS A 885 10.12 12.74 12.25
C HIS A 885 11.60 13.16 12.18
N ASP A 886 11.93 14.36 12.68
CA ASP A 886 13.29 14.91 12.69
C ASP A 886 13.90 14.88 14.12
N GLU A 887 13.25 14.18 15.06
CA GLU A 887 13.56 14.10 16.49
C GLU A 887 14.17 12.74 16.86
N LEU A 888 15.18 12.74 17.73
CA LEU A 888 15.74 11.57 18.43
C LEU A 888 15.45 11.68 19.93
N VAL A 889 14.96 10.58 20.52
CA VAL A 889 14.57 10.49 21.94
C VAL A 889 15.46 9.48 22.66
N PHE A 890 15.93 9.86 23.86
CA PHE A 890 16.87 9.06 24.65
C PHE A 890 16.39 8.89 26.09
N ASP A 891 16.75 7.74 26.68
CA ASP A 891 16.93 7.63 28.13
C ASP A 891 18.32 8.22 28.47
N LEU A 892 18.39 9.32 29.17
CA LEU A 892 19.61 10.02 29.58
C LEU A 892 19.92 9.80 31.05
N ALA A 893 21.06 9.19 31.37
CA ALA A 893 21.57 9.15 32.73
C ALA A 893 22.11 10.54 33.11
N LEU A 894 21.63 11.14 34.20
CA LEU A 894 21.91 12.51 34.52
C LEU A 894 23.39 12.82 34.80
N ASP A 895 24.14 11.84 35.28
CA ASP A 895 25.57 11.93 35.50
C ASP A 895 26.41 11.89 34.20
N GLU A 896 25.79 11.49 33.08
CA GLU A 896 26.38 11.51 31.74
C GLU A 896 26.01 12.77 30.94
N GLN A 897 25.08 13.59 31.41
CA GLN A 897 24.47 14.71 30.68
C GLN A 897 25.52 15.69 30.15
N ASP A 898 26.41 16.16 31.01
CA ASP A 898 27.37 17.22 30.65
C ASP A 898 28.40 16.76 29.61
N GLU A 899 28.75 15.49 29.60
CA GLU A 899 29.65 14.89 28.62
C GLU A 899 28.90 14.48 27.34
N LEU A 900 27.76 13.85 27.46
CA LEU A 900 27.12 13.12 26.36
C LEU A 900 26.26 14.03 25.49
N VAL A 901 25.49 14.98 26.09
CA VAL A 901 24.57 15.83 25.30
C VAL A 901 25.34 16.66 24.26
N PRO A 902 26.44 17.33 24.58
CA PRO A 902 27.22 18.07 23.55
C PRO A 902 27.70 17.17 22.41
N LYS A 903 28.11 15.94 22.71
CA LYS A 903 28.55 14.96 21.66
C LYS A 903 27.41 14.49 20.78
N ILE A 904 26.22 14.25 21.34
CA ILE A 904 25.02 13.91 20.57
C ILE A 904 24.65 15.05 19.61
N LEU A 905 24.62 16.28 20.12
CA LEU A 905 24.31 17.45 19.31
C LEU A 905 25.35 17.66 18.18
N ASP A 906 26.62 17.48 18.47
CA ASP A 906 27.68 17.57 17.46
C ASP A 906 27.53 16.45 16.41
N ALA A 907 27.25 15.21 16.82
CA ALA A 907 27.02 14.08 15.92
C ALA A 907 25.81 14.34 14.98
N MET A 908 24.75 14.98 15.47
CA MET A 908 23.60 15.38 14.64
C MET A 908 23.99 16.52 13.69
N LYS A 909 24.61 17.60 14.19
CA LYS A 909 24.98 18.76 13.38
C LYS A 909 25.97 18.44 12.26
N THR A 910 26.82 17.46 12.46
CA THR A 910 27.88 17.10 11.52
C THR A 910 27.57 15.85 10.68
N ALA A 911 26.41 15.22 10.89
CA ALA A 911 26.03 13.95 10.25
C ALA A 911 26.17 13.97 8.72
N LEU A 912 25.64 15.00 8.08
CA LEU A 912 25.74 15.21 6.64
C LEU A 912 25.92 16.72 6.37
N PRO A 913 27.14 17.19 6.08
CA PRO A 913 27.38 18.60 5.77
C PRO A 913 26.56 19.06 4.56
N LEU A 914 25.86 20.16 4.70
CA LEU A 914 25.09 20.75 3.60
C LEU A 914 25.97 21.57 2.67
N PRO A 915 25.70 21.57 1.35
CA PRO A 915 26.35 22.45 0.39
C PRO A 915 26.33 23.92 0.80
N HIS A 916 27.27 24.70 0.31
CA HIS A 916 27.40 26.14 0.56
C HIS A 916 27.55 26.51 2.04
N GLY A 917 27.88 25.55 2.92
CA GLY A 917 28.07 25.79 4.33
C GLY A 917 26.80 26.26 5.08
N VAL A 918 25.64 25.80 4.67
CA VAL A 918 24.40 26.04 5.40
C VAL A 918 24.50 25.38 6.78
N PRO A 919 24.38 26.13 7.89
CA PRO A 919 24.52 25.56 9.24
C PRO A 919 23.34 24.66 9.56
N ILE A 920 23.61 23.56 10.27
CA ILE A 920 22.60 22.64 10.81
C ILE A 920 22.46 22.95 12.31
N GLU A 921 21.24 23.22 12.75
CA GLU A 921 20.93 23.47 14.14
C GLU A 921 20.04 22.38 14.71
N VAL A 922 20.30 22.06 15.98
CA VAL A 922 19.58 21.04 16.73
C VAL A 922 19.11 21.65 18.03
N GLU A 923 17.81 21.64 18.24
CA GLU A 923 17.17 22.01 19.50
C GLU A 923 17.14 20.79 20.42
N HIS A 924 17.27 20.99 21.73
CA HIS A 924 17.21 19.90 22.67
C HIS A 924 16.59 20.33 24.00
N GLY A 925 16.00 19.35 24.68
CA GLY A 925 15.49 19.52 26.04
C GLY A 925 15.60 18.25 26.85
N VAL A 926 15.64 18.42 28.17
CA VAL A 926 15.74 17.31 29.12
C VAL A 926 14.60 17.41 30.12
N GLY A 927 13.91 16.33 30.37
CA GLY A 927 12.76 16.36 31.28
C GLY A 927 12.35 15.01 31.83
N PRO A 928 11.43 15.02 32.84
CA PRO A 928 10.93 13.82 33.46
C PRO A 928 10.01 12.98 32.56
N ASN A 929 9.66 13.48 31.41
CA ASN A 929 8.85 12.80 30.40
C ASN A 929 9.06 13.45 29.03
N TRP A 930 8.59 12.80 27.98
CA TRP A 930 8.78 13.30 26.61
C TRP A 930 8.11 14.65 26.33
N LEU A 931 6.96 14.97 26.99
CA LEU A 931 6.30 16.27 26.82
C LEU A 931 7.17 17.45 27.30
N VAL A 932 7.89 17.26 28.40
CA VAL A 932 8.73 18.32 29.00
C VAL A 932 10.08 18.42 28.29
N ALA A 933 10.56 17.30 27.74
CA ALA A 933 11.82 17.24 27.01
C ALA A 933 11.72 17.81 25.58
N HIS A 934 10.52 17.85 24.97
CA HIS A 934 10.29 18.32 23.58
C HIS A 934 10.00 19.83 23.47
#